data_8aaac2a350c671bf422f871fb6d2f665
#
_entry.id   8aaac2a350c671bf422f871fb6d2f665
#
_cell.length_a   1.000
_cell.length_b   1.000
_cell.length_c   1.000
_cell.angle_alpha   90.00
_cell.angle_beta   90.00
_cell.angle_gamma   90.00
#
_symmetry.space_group_name_H-M   'P 1'
#
loop_
_entity.id
_entity.type
_entity.pdbx_description
1 polymer ?
#
loop_
_entity_poly.entity_id
_entity_poly.type
_entity_poly.pdbx_seq_one_letter_code
_entity_poly.pdbx_strand_id
1 'polypeptide(L)'
;MLLKRLRDTMARGGSVEETLGEVVRLVANEMVAEVCSIYLLRAGEVLELFATQGLNPSAVHRTRLRLGEGLVGDIAAHGRALALDDAQSHPQFAYRPETGEEIYHSLAGVPILRAGRVLGVLVVQNRTRRQYDEEEIETLQTIAMVLAEMVAAGHIVSPNEVEQVDGLGLLPLRIDGVQLTPGVAIGRAVLHEPRIVIQRVVAEDVEQEHARFEEALGVVREDVDRLLEADDMQDGEQREILETFRMFADDRGWMERVREAVASGLTAEAGVQRAFDDVRTRLGQSTDPYIRERLSDLQDLSNRLLLRLTGRTATDSSALPDDMIVIARDMGPAELLDYDRARLRGVVLEEGSALSHVAIVARALDIPVVGRAADVLSRIEPGDAIVVDGDNAQVLVRPAEDIVQTVYAAIDARAERLRKYAALRDLPSATRDQARISLQMNAGLLIDMQHLDDTGADGIGLYRTEIPFMVRSEFPDVDAQAWLYSRVLDIADGRPVTFRTLDVGGDKVLPYVGAFGDDNPAMGWRAIRIGLDRPAMLRRQLRALIQAANGRPLSVMFPMIAEVSELLGARRLLDLELERTRRRGQPLPERLRVGVMFEVPALAWQLDSLLPHVDFVSVGTNDLLQFLFAADRGNSRLAGRYDSLSPALLRLLHFVVEKVRPAGVDLAVCGEMAGRPVEALALLAIGVRTLSMSPGAIGPVKAMIRSLDLNEATGFVTSALAQPDRPLRETLRLFAADHAIEL
;
A
#
# COMPACT_ATOMS: atom_id res chain seq x y z
N MET A 1 2.21 -43.21 -8.66
CA MET A 1 1.31 -44.30 -8.20
C MET A 1 0.53 -43.91 -6.94
N LEU A 2 1.15 -43.22 -6.00
CA LEU A 2 0.55 -42.77 -4.73
C LEU A 2 -0.64 -41.80 -4.94
N LEU A 3 -0.48 -40.76 -5.72
CA LEU A 3 -1.53 -39.75 -5.98
C LEU A 3 -2.80 -40.38 -6.59
N LYS A 4 -2.66 -41.38 -7.48
CA LYS A 4 -3.80 -42.10 -8.03
C LYS A 4 -4.55 -42.90 -6.95
N ARG A 5 -3.83 -43.51 -6.02
CA ARG A 5 -4.44 -44.27 -4.89
C ARG A 5 -5.13 -43.29 -3.92
N LEU A 6 -4.53 -42.17 -3.63
CA LEU A 6 -5.13 -41.07 -2.84
C LEU A 6 -6.45 -40.60 -3.47
N ARG A 7 -6.43 -40.31 -4.78
CA ARG A 7 -7.66 -39.94 -5.53
C ARG A 7 -8.75 -41.02 -5.43
N ASP A 8 -8.36 -42.27 -5.65
CA ASP A 8 -9.33 -43.37 -5.62
C ASP A 8 -9.93 -43.60 -4.21
N THR A 9 -9.16 -43.32 -3.16
CA THR A 9 -9.63 -43.30 -1.77
C THR A 9 -10.62 -42.14 -1.54
N MET A 10 -10.29 -40.96 -2.04
CA MET A 10 -11.15 -39.78 -1.94
C MET A 10 -12.48 -39.90 -2.71
N ALA A 11 -12.47 -40.63 -3.84
CA ALA A 11 -13.66 -40.84 -4.69
C ALA A 11 -14.66 -41.86 -4.14
N ARG A 12 -14.28 -42.69 -3.17
CA ARG A 12 -15.12 -43.77 -2.65
C ARG A 12 -16.28 -43.34 -1.76
N GLY A 13 -16.23 -42.08 -1.23
CA GLY A 13 -17.23 -41.59 -0.30
C GLY A 13 -17.23 -42.36 1.04
N GLY A 14 -17.19 -41.65 2.15
CA GLY A 14 -17.18 -42.19 3.51
C GLY A 14 -17.22 -41.03 4.50
N SER A 15 -17.18 -41.31 5.81
CA SER A 15 -16.98 -40.24 6.77
C SER A 15 -15.59 -39.64 6.59
N VAL A 16 -15.45 -38.41 6.97
CA VAL A 16 -14.17 -37.68 6.92
C VAL A 16 -13.10 -38.40 7.73
N GLU A 17 -13.47 -38.91 8.90
CA GLU A 17 -12.57 -39.63 9.79
C GLU A 17 -12.07 -40.93 9.15
N GLU A 18 -12.95 -41.67 8.48
CA GLU A 18 -12.60 -42.87 7.74
C GLU A 18 -11.64 -42.57 6.59
N THR A 19 -11.94 -41.52 5.84
CA THR A 19 -11.10 -41.06 4.69
C THR A 19 -9.71 -40.64 5.14
N LEU A 20 -9.62 -39.81 6.19
CA LEU A 20 -8.32 -39.38 6.73
C LEU A 20 -7.56 -40.54 7.38
N GLY A 21 -8.27 -41.46 8.04
CA GLY A 21 -7.67 -42.68 8.57
C GLY A 21 -7.09 -43.61 7.47
N GLU A 22 -7.70 -43.65 6.29
CA GLU A 22 -7.13 -44.33 5.12
C GLU A 22 -5.92 -43.59 4.56
N VAL A 23 -5.99 -42.28 4.49
CA VAL A 23 -4.90 -41.43 4.00
C VAL A 23 -3.65 -41.56 4.88
N VAL A 24 -3.74 -41.44 6.20
CA VAL A 24 -2.57 -41.61 7.09
C VAL A 24 -1.94 -42.99 6.98
N ARG A 25 -2.77 -44.07 6.80
CA ARG A 25 -2.25 -45.41 6.57
C ARG A 25 -1.53 -45.54 5.23
N LEU A 26 -2.05 -44.91 4.19
CA LEU A 26 -1.49 -44.97 2.86
C LEU A 26 -0.17 -44.20 2.80
N VAL A 27 -0.11 -43.03 3.43
CA VAL A 27 1.10 -42.21 3.55
C VAL A 27 2.17 -42.94 4.39
N ALA A 28 1.80 -43.48 5.55
CA ALA A 28 2.74 -44.25 6.38
C ALA A 28 3.38 -45.40 5.62
N ASN A 29 2.60 -46.14 4.82
CA ASN A 29 3.11 -47.25 4.01
C ASN A 29 4.04 -46.81 2.89
N GLU A 30 3.71 -45.74 2.18
CA GLU A 30 4.50 -45.24 1.04
C GLU A 30 5.82 -44.58 1.53
N MET A 31 5.77 -43.83 2.62
CA MET A 31 6.93 -43.20 3.24
C MET A 31 7.76 -44.16 4.08
N VAL A 32 7.35 -45.42 4.20
CA VAL A 32 7.99 -46.42 5.08
C VAL A 32 8.14 -45.84 6.50
N ALA A 33 7.08 -45.18 6.98
CA ALA A 33 7.04 -44.55 8.29
C ALA A 33 6.20 -45.36 9.26
N GLU A 34 6.60 -45.45 10.51
CA GLU A 34 5.87 -46.15 11.57
C GLU A 34 4.70 -45.32 12.10
N VAL A 35 4.84 -43.97 12.00
CA VAL A 35 3.76 -43.03 12.35
C VAL A 35 3.49 -42.10 11.18
N CYS A 36 2.20 -41.87 10.93
CA CYS A 36 1.74 -40.72 10.14
C CYS A 36 0.58 -40.07 10.87
N SER A 37 0.64 -38.76 11.03
CA SER A 37 -0.38 -38.00 11.78
C SER A 37 -0.76 -36.71 11.03
N ILE A 38 -2.06 -36.37 11.10
CA ILE A 38 -2.62 -35.13 10.58
C ILE A 38 -3.13 -34.30 11.74
N TYR A 39 -2.60 -33.10 11.86
CA TYR A 39 -3.08 -32.07 12.79
C TYR A 39 -3.81 -31.00 11.97
N LEU A 40 -5.01 -30.59 12.42
CA LEU A 40 -5.78 -29.52 11.76
C LEU A 40 -5.90 -28.33 12.69
N LEU A 41 -5.78 -27.14 12.10
CA LEU A 41 -5.91 -25.88 12.81
C LEU A 41 -7.39 -25.60 13.11
N ARG A 42 -7.70 -25.34 14.39
CA ARG A 42 -9.01 -25.00 14.90
C ARG A 42 -9.07 -23.52 15.29
N ALA A 43 -10.26 -23.03 15.62
CA ALA A 43 -10.46 -21.70 16.16
C ALA A 43 -9.56 -21.46 17.40
N GLY A 44 -9.01 -20.26 17.54
CA GLY A 44 -8.12 -19.88 18.64
C GLY A 44 -6.67 -20.35 18.48
N GLU A 45 -6.20 -20.57 17.23
CA GLU A 45 -4.80 -20.93 16.90
C GLU A 45 -4.32 -22.22 17.56
N VAL A 46 -5.22 -23.21 17.64
CA VAL A 46 -4.95 -24.54 18.24
C VAL A 46 -4.93 -25.60 17.15
N LEU A 47 -3.86 -26.38 17.09
CA LEU A 47 -3.72 -27.58 16.27
C LEU A 47 -4.28 -28.78 17.02
N GLU A 48 -5.26 -29.47 16.46
CA GLU A 48 -5.88 -30.67 17.03
C GLU A 48 -5.45 -31.89 16.22
N LEU A 49 -5.01 -32.98 16.89
CA LEU A 49 -4.71 -34.23 16.25
C LEU A 49 -6.01 -34.86 15.71
N PHE A 50 -6.15 -34.95 14.40
CA PHE A 50 -7.37 -35.35 13.73
C PHE A 50 -7.36 -36.81 13.25
N ALA A 51 -6.22 -37.26 12.76
CA ALA A 51 -6.02 -38.66 12.36
C ALA A 51 -4.58 -39.08 12.63
N THR A 52 -4.40 -40.33 13.01
CA THR A 52 -3.07 -40.91 13.22
C THR A 52 -3.03 -42.38 12.85
N GLN A 53 -1.88 -42.80 12.33
CA GLN A 53 -1.45 -44.18 12.25
C GLN A 53 -0.18 -44.32 13.06
N GLY A 54 -0.14 -45.21 14.03
CA GLY A 54 1.08 -45.52 14.81
C GLY A 54 1.16 -44.84 16.19
N LEU A 55 0.51 -43.69 16.41
CA LEU A 55 0.34 -43.11 17.76
C LEU A 55 -0.86 -43.76 18.47
N ASN A 56 -1.02 -43.46 19.76
CA ASN A 56 -2.15 -43.93 20.53
C ASN A 56 -3.48 -43.43 19.93
N PRO A 57 -4.39 -44.28 19.49
CA PRO A 57 -5.65 -43.87 18.88
C PRO A 57 -6.54 -43.01 19.80
N SER A 58 -6.42 -43.16 21.13
CA SER A 58 -7.18 -42.35 22.09
C SER A 58 -6.72 -40.88 22.17
N ALA A 59 -5.58 -40.55 21.56
CA ALA A 59 -5.07 -39.20 21.47
C ALA A 59 -5.80 -38.35 20.38
N VAL A 60 -6.45 -38.97 19.42
CA VAL A 60 -7.25 -38.31 18.38
C VAL A 60 -8.34 -37.48 19.05
N HIS A 61 -8.52 -36.23 18.59
CA HIS A 61 -9.40 -35.17 19.13
C HIS A 61 -9.12 -34.75 20.58
N ARG A 62 -8.08 -35.31 21.23
CA ARG A 62 -7.70 -34.93 22.60
C ARG A 62 -6.40 -34.13 22.64
N THR A 63 -5.41 -34.54 21.83
CA THR A 63 -4.13 -33.83 21.78
C THR A 63 -4.30 -32.49 21.03
N ARG A 64 -3.94 -31.42 21.72
CA ARG A 64 -4.01 -30.06 21.22
C ARG A 64 -2.69 -29.34 21.46
N LEU A 65 -2.21 -28.60 20.46
CA LEU A 65 -0.97 -27.81 20.50
C LEU A 65 -1.29 -26.37 20.06
N ARG A 66 -0.69 -25.39 20.67
CA ARG A 66 -0.79 -24.00 20.20
C ARG A 66 0.15 -23.78 19.01
N LEU A 67 -0.13 -22.79 18.18
CA LEU A 67 0.85 -22.31 17.19
C LEU A 67 2.18 -21.96 17.89
N GLY A 68 3.30 -22.51 17.34
CA GLY A 68 4.62 -22.36 17.97
C GLY A 68 4.93 -23.33 19.10
N GLU A 69 3.97 -24.15 19.55
CA GLU A 69 4.19 -25.12 20.64
C GLU A 69 4.63 -26.49 20.07
N GLY A 70 5.82 -26.92 20.43
CA GLY A 70 6.39 -28.16 19.93
C GLY A 70 6.80 -28.08 18.45
N LEU A 71 7.30 -29.20 17.90
CA LEU A 71 7.74 -29.27 16.50
C LEU A 71 6.59 -29.06 15.52
N VAL A 72 5.42 -29.63 15.82
CA VAL A 72 4.22 -29.50 14.99
C VAL A 72 3.71 -28.06 14.99
N GLY A 73 3.69 -27.41 16.17
CA GLY A 73 3.31 -26.01 16.29
C GLY A 73 4.31 -25.08 15.61
N ASP A 74 5.60 -25.41 15.64
CA ASP A 74 6.65 -24.67 14.94
C ASP A 74 6.48 -24.72 13.41
N ILE A 75 6.22 -25.91 12.86
CA ILE A 75 5.92 -26.10 11.45
C ILE A 75 4.72 -25.25 11.02
N ALA A 76 3.67 -25.23 11.85
CA ALA A 76 2.47 -24.43 11.57
C ALA A 76 2.73 -22.93 11.67
N ALA A 77 3.46 -22.48 12.69
CA ALA A 77 3.73 -21.05 12.92
C ALA A 77 4.60 -20.45 11.81
N HIS A 78 5.56 -21.21 11.28
CA HIS A 78 6.49 -20.73 10.25
C HIS A 78 6.09 -21.12 8.83
N GLY A 79 5.09 -21.99 8.65
CA GLY A 79 4.62 -22.46 7.34
C GLY A 79 5.69 -23.18 6.51
N ARG A 80 6.68 -23.84 7.15
CA ARG A 80 7.82 -24.49 6.49
C ARG A 80 7.96 -25.95 6.91
N ALA A 81 8.49 -26.75 5.99
CA ALA A 81 8.82 -28.14 6.29
C ALA A 81 9.97 -28.23 7.31
N LEU A 82 9.91 -29.25 8.18
CA LEU A 82 10.94 -29.56 9.16
C LEU A 82 11.25 -31.05 9.07
N ALA A 83 12.54 -31.40 8.92
CA ALA A 83 13.01 -32.79 8.91
C ALA A 83 14.16 -32.93 9.91
N LEU A 84 14.02 -33.87 10.84
CA LEU A 84 14.96 -34.12 11.93
C LEU A 84 15.23 -35.61 12.02
N ASP A 85 16.50 -35.97 12.18
CA ASP A 85 16.92 -37.35 12.46
C ASP A 85 16.81 -37.72 13.93
N ASP A 86 16.79 -36.70 14.82
CA ASP A 86 16.57 -36.85 16.26
C ASP A 86 15.70 -35.71 16.80
N ALA A 87 14.38 -35.89 16.67
CA ALA A 87 13.38 -34.91 17.07
C ALA A 87 13.40 -34.59 18.56
N GLN A 88 13.75 -35.59 19.41
CA GLN A 88 13.76 -35.43 20.86
C GLN A 88 14.88 -34.51 21.35
N SER A 89 15.96 -34.36 20.59
CA SER A 89 17.06 -33.46 20.90
C SER A 89 16.79 -31.99 20.53
N HIS A 90 15.72 -31.70 19.78
CA HIS A 90 15.41 -30.37 19.30
C HIS A 90 14.85 -29.49 20.44
N PRO A 91 15.33 -28.22 20.60
CA PRO A 91 14.93 -27.33 21.71
C PRO A 91 13.42 -27.07 21.82
N GLN A 92 12.69 -27.18 20.73
CA GLN A 92 11.24 -26.98 20.67
C GLN A 92 10.45 -28.29 20.79
N PHE A 93 11.08 -29.41 21.07
CA PHE A 93 10.34 -30.66 21.27
C PHE A 93 9.43 -30.56 22.51
N ALA A 94 8.13 -30.78 22.33
CA ALA A 94 7.15 -30.78 23.41
C ALA A 94 6.49 -32.16 23.53
N TYR A 95 6.85 -32.88 24.56
CA TYR A 95 6.33 -34.23 24.82
C TYR A 95 4.85 -34.20 25.25
N ARG A 96 4.04 -35.06 24.64
CA ARG A 96 2.64 -35.28 24.97
C ARG A 96 2.41 -36.74 25.40
N PRO A 97 2.28 -37.01 26.69
CA PRO A 97 2.18 -38.40 27.20
C PRO A 97 1.03 -39.20 26.58
N GLU A 98 -0.06 -38.55 26.21
CA GLU A 98 -1.23 -39.18 25.61
C GLU A 98 -0.99 -39.74 24.21
N THR A 99 0.04 -39.23 23.50
CA THR A 99 0.36 -39.69 22.12
C THR A 99 1.18 -40.96 22.07
N GLY A 100 2.03 -41.20 23.09
CA GLY A 100 2.98 -42.29 23.12
C GLY A 100 4.14 -42.11 22.11
N GLU A 101 4.54 -40.87 21.86
CA GLU A 101 5.55 -40.52 20.86
C GLU A 101 7.01 -40.64 21.37
N GLU A 102 7.22 -40.96 22.65
CA GLU A 102 8.55 -41.05 23.27
C GLU A 102 9.48 -42.10 22.66
N ILE A 103 8.94 -43.03 21.87
CA ILE A 103 9.72 -44.10 21.24
C ILE A 103 10.19 -43.76 19.83
N TYR A 104 9.77 -42.60 19.27
CA TYR A 104 10.10 -42.19 17.91
C TYR A 104 11.19 -41.11 17.94
N HIS A 105 12.21 -41.29 17.12
CA HIS A 105 13.39 -40.41 17.09
C HIS A 105 13.37 -39.47 15.87
N SER A 106 13.12 -39.96 14.66
CA SER A 106 13.10 -39.09 13.49
C SER A 106 11.71 -38.58 13.17
N LEU A 107 11.66 -37.32 12.67
CA LEU A 107 10.43 -36.65 12.32
C LEU A 107 10.62 -35.91 11.00
N ALA A 108 9.65 -36.06 10.08
CA ALA A 108 9.47 -35.12 8.97
C ALA A 108 8.03 -34.59 9.01
N GLY A 109 7.90 -33.28 8.99
CA GLY A 109 6.60 -32.63 9.01
C GLY A 109 6.53 -31.52 7.97
N VAL A 110 5.38 -31.40 7.33
CA VAL A 110 5.10 -30.40 6.30
C VAL A 110 3.78 -29.67 6.62
N PRO A 111 3.69 -28.37 6.38
CA PRO A 111 2.44 -27.63 6.58
C PRO A 111 1.42 -28.01 5.50
N ILE A 112 0.16 -28.11 5.90
CA ILE A 112 -0.99 -28.23 5.00
C ILE A 112 -1.41 -26.78 4.66
N LEU A 113 -1.00 -26.30 3.48
CA LEU A 113 -1.16 -24.91 3.06
C LEU A 113 -2.24 -24.76 2.01
N ARG A 114 -3.05 -23.70 2.15
CA ARG A 114 -3.95 -23.22 1.08
C ARG A 114 -3.91 -21.71 1.00
N ALA A 115 -3.67 -21.18 -0.18
CA ALA A 115 -3.53 -19.73 -0.40
C ALA A 115 -2.59 -19.06 0.62
N GLY A 116 -1.51 -19.76 1.02
CA GLY A 116 -0.53 -19.30 2.00
C GLY A 116 -1.01 -19.32 3.46
N ARG A 117 -2.18 -19.85 3.75
CA ARG A 117 -2.68 -20.07 5.10
C ARG A 117 -2.44 -21.51 5.52
N VAL A 118 -1.93 -21.69 6.74
CA VAL A 118 -1.77 -23.02 7.32
C VAL A 118 -3.13 -23.53 7.79
N LEU A 119 -3.58 -24.64 7.22
CA LEU A 119 -4.80 -25.36 7.63
C LEU A 119 -4.49 -26.48 8.60
N GLY A 120 -3.23 -26.91 8.67
CA GLY A 120 -2.79 -28.00 9.52
C GLY A 120 -1.35 -28.40 9.24
N VAL A 121 -0.95 -29.56 9.77
CA VAL A 121 0.39 -30.15 9.59
C VAL A 121 0.25 -31.65 9.35
N LEU A 122 0.98 -32.15 8.35
CA LEU A 122 1.16 -33.59 8.10
C LEU A 122 2.54 -33.99 8.62
N VAL A 123 2.60 -35.04 9.46
CA VAL A 123 3.80 -35.50 10.12
C VAL A 123 4.02 -36.99 9.91
N VAL A 124 5.26 -37.40 9.65
CA VAL A 124 5.69 -38.79 9.69
C VAL A 124 6.83 -38.98 10.69
N GLN A 125 6.89 -40.13 11.38
CA GLN A 125 7.91 -40.41 12.40
C GLN A 125 8.35 -41.86 12.32
N ASN A 126 9.63 -42.10 12.69
CA ASN A 126 10.19 -43.44 12.80
C ASN A 126 10.94 -43.64 14.13
N ARG A 127 10.99 -44.84 14.66
CA ARG A 127 11.77 -45.21 15.86
C ARG A 127 13.26 -45.14 15.63
N THR A 128 13.69 -45.43 14.39
CA THR A 128 15.08 -45.35 14.00
C THR A 128 15.44 -43.91 13.65
N ARG A 129 16.69 -43.50 13.98
CA ARG A 129 17.22 -42.25 13.46
C ARG A 129 17.40 -42.35 11.98
N ARG A 130 16.66 -41.53 11.23
CA ARG A 130 16.63 -41.50 9.76
C ARG A 130 16.69 -40.08 9.28
N GLN A 131 17.47 -39.83 8.25
CA GLN A 131 17.43 -38.58 7.50
C GLN A 131 16.42 -38.76 6.35
N TYR A 132 15.48 -37.83 6.25
CA TYR A 132 14.56 -37.75 5.12
C TYR A 132 15.22 -36.95 4.01
N ASP A 133 15.21 -37.47 2.80
CA ASP A 133 15.76 -36.77 1.63
C ASP A 133 14.78 -35.75 1.05
N GLU A 134 15.27 -34.97 0.08
CA GLU A 134 14.50 -33.89 -0.52
C GLU A 134 13.28 -34.42 -1.31
N GLU A 135 13.41 -35.57 -1.98
CA GLU A 135 12.32 -36.23 -2.71
C GLU A 135 11.19 -36.72 -1.77
N GLU A 136 11.55 -37.21 -0.60
CA GLU A 136 10.59 -37.61 0.43
C GLU A 136 9.82 -36.40 1.00
N ILE A 137 10.50 -35.28 1.22
CA ILE A 137 9.86 -34.05 1.68
C ILE A 137 8.92 -33.48 0.61
N GLU A 138 9.34 -33.44 -0.66
CA GLU A 138 8.50 -33.02 -1.78
C GLU A 138 7.26 -33.91 -1.93
N THR A 139 7.42 -35.22 -1.72
CA THR A 139 6.29 -36.13 -1.73
C THR A 139 5.29 -35.82 -0.62
N LEU A 140 5.77 -35.56 0.61
CA LEU A 140 4.91 -35.16 1.71
C LEU A 140 4.21 -33.82 1.45
N GLN A 141 4.90 -32.84 0.87
CA GLN A 141 4.32 -31.55 0.49
C GLN A 141 3.22 -31.70 -0.57
N THR A 142 3.43 -32.58 -1.54
CA THR A 142 2.41 -32.89 -2.56
C THR A 142 1.16 -33.50 -1.93
N ILE A 143 1.33 -34.42 -0.96
CA ILE A 143 0.23 -35.00 -0.21
C ILE A 143 -0.49 -33.94 0.64
N ALA A 144 0.27 -33.08 1.32
CA ALA A 144 -0.27 -32.00 2.14
C ALA A 144 -1.13 -31.03 1.33
N MET A 145 -0.77 -30.75 0.07
CA MET A 145 -1.56 -29.93 -0.83
C MET A 145 -2.90 -30.59 -1.20
N VAL A 146 -2.90 -31.91 -1.48
CA VAL A 146 -4.13 -32.66 -1.71
C VAL A 146 -5.04 -32.61 -0.47
N LEU A 147 -4.46 -32.77 0.72
CA LEU A 147 -5.18 -32.64 1.98
C LEU A 147 -5.74 -31.22 2.20
N ALA A 148 -5.01 -30.18 1.82
CA ALA A 148 -5.46 -28.80 1.94
C ALA A 148 -6.77 -28.55 1.19
N GLU A 149 -6.91 -29.08 -0.03
CA GLU A 149 -8.15 -28.97 -0.81
C GLU A 149 -9.30 -29.76 -0.18
N MET A 150 -9.04 -30.92 0.41
CA MET A 150 -10.06 -31.68 1.14
C MET A 150 -10.59 -30.92 2.36
N VAL A 151 -9.68 -30.35 3.14
CA VAL A 151 -10.03 -29.55 4.32
C VAL A 151 -10.88 -28.35 3.94
N ALA A 152 -10.47 -27.69 2.87
CA ALA A 152 -11.13 -26.46 2.41
C ALA A 152 -12.46 -26.69 1.68
N ALA A 153 -12.68 -27.86 1.08
CA ALA A 153 -13.95 -28.21 0.43
C ALA A 153 -15.10 -28.43 1.44
N GLY A 154 -14.86 -28.26 2.74
CA GLY A 154 -15.86 -28.44 3.79
C GLY A 154 -16.21 -29.91 4.09
N HIS A 155 -15.47 -30.83 3.50
CA HIS A 155 -15.71 -32.27 3.76
C HIS A 155 -15.20 -32.71 5.14
N ILE A 156 -14.44 -31.89 5.85
CA ILE A 156 -13.74 -32.26 7.09
C ILE A 156 -14.20 -31.45 8.31
N VAL A 157 -14.83 -30.28 8.10
CA VAL A 157 -15.41 -29.49 9.18
C VAL A 157 -16.86 -29.22 8.85
N SER A 158 -17.76 -29.76 9.67
CA SER A 158 -19.20 -29.51 9.52
C SER A 158 -19.47 -28.01 9.76
N PRO A 159 -20.28 -27.32 8.93
CA PRO A 159 -20.70 -25.96 9.21
C PRO A 159 -21.28 -25.76 10.60
N ASN A 160 -21.89 -26.77 11.20
CA ASN A 160 -22.50 -26.73 12.52
C ASN A 160 -21.49 -26.77 13.69
N GLU A 161 -20.24 -27.16 13.48
CA GLU A 161 -19.21 -27.11 14.53
C GLU A 161 -18.57 -25.70 14.64
N VAL A 162 -18.76 -24.88 13.64
CA VAL A 162 -18.40 -23.45 13.67
C VAL A 162 -19.47 -22.63 14.39
N GLU A 163 -20.72 -23.11 14.46
CA GLU A 163 -21.86 -22.41 15.04
C GLU A 163 -21.89 -22.33 16.58
N GLN A 164 -21.04 -23.01 17.32
CA GLN A 164 -21.06 -22.97 18.79
C GLN A 164 -20.15 -21.91 19.45
N VAL A 165 -19.56 -21.00 18.67
CA VAL A 165 -18.86 -19.80 19.21
C VAL A 165 -19.60 -18.50 18.84
N ASP A 166 -20.83 -18.59 18.38
CA ASP A 166 -21.59 -17.54 17.69
C ASP A 166 -22.26 -16.47 18.57
N GLY A 167 -21.82 -16.26 19.77
CA GLY A 167 -22.24 -15.06 20.51
C GLY A 167 -21.41 -13.81 20.17
N LEU A 168 -20.21 -13.95 19.61
CA LEU A 168 -19.31 -12.83 19.30
C LEU A 168 -19.45 -12.32 17.83
N GLY A 169 -19.96 -13.14 16.92
CA GLY A 169 -20.14 -12.79 15.51
C GLY A 169 -21.21 -11.74 15.23
N LEU A 170 -22.12 -11.48 16.16
CA LEU A 170 -23.22 -10.51 16.01
C LEU A 170 -22.96 -9.16 16.68
N LEU A 171 -21.87 -8.99 17.43
CA LEU A 171 -21.58 -7.75 18.13
C LEU A 171 -20.93 -6.70 17.18
N PRO A 172 -21.26 -5.41 17.33
CA PRO A 172 -20.54 -4.33 16.69
C PRO A 172 -19.04 -4.41 16.99
N LEU A 173 -18.22 -4.31 15.95
CA LEU A 173 -16.77 -4.41 16.06
C LEU A 173 -16.12 -3.21 15.41
N ARG A 174 -15.09 -2.66 16.05
CA ARG A 174 -14.21 -1.65 15.48
C ARG A 174 -12.85 -2.27 15.21
N ILE A 175 -12.34 -2.06 14.00
CA ILE A 175 -11.02 -2.48 13.57
C ILE A 175 -10.24 -1.21 13.20
N ASP A 176 -9.10 -1.01 13.82
CA ASP A 176 -8.19 0.09 13.49
C ASP A 176 -7.23 -0.36 12.39
N GLY A 177 -6.91 0.52 11.48
CA GLY A 177 -6.03 0.26 10.34
C GLY A 177 -5.12 1.44 10.03
N VAL A 178 -4.73 1.58 8.78
CA VAL A 178 -3.95 2.69 8.24
C VAL A 178 -4.72 3.32 7.09
N GLN A 179 -4.77 4.64 7.05
CA GLN A 179 -5.35 5.38 5.94
C GLN A 179 -4.53 5.15 4.67
N LEU A 180 -5.14 4.54 3.65
CA LEU A 180 -4.58 4.46 2.30
C LEU A 180 -5.21 5.51 1.39
N THR A 181 -6.54 5.67 1.48
CA THR A 181 -7.30 6.71 0.77
C THR A 181 -8.32 7.34 1.72
N PRO A 182 -8.44 8.67 1.75
CA PRO A 182 -9.40 9.35 2.63
C PRO A 182 -10.83 9.17 2.16
N GLY A 183 -11.78 9.41 3.06
CA GLY A 183 -13.21 9.38 2.78
C GLY A 183 -13.95 8.45 3.71
N VAL A 184 -15.29 8.55 3.71
CA VAL A 184 -16.15 7.69 4.50
C VAL A 184 -17.19 7.04 3.59
N ALA A 185 -17.34 5.73 3.71
CA ALA A 185 -18.35 4.97 2.98
C ALA A 185 -19.06 3.98 3.90
N ILE A 186 -20.29 3.67 3.54
CA ILE A 186 -21.09 2.62 4.16
C ILE A 186 -21.63 1.69 3.09
N GLY A 187 -21.68 0.41 3.38
CA GLY A 187 -22.18 -0.59 2.46
C GLY A 187 -22.14 -1.98 3.04
N ARG A 188 -22.24 -2.98 2.16
CA ARG A 188 -22.26 -4.38 2.52
C ARG A 188 -20.96 -5.07 2.16
N ALA A 189 -20.46 -5.91 3.07
CA ALA A 189 -19.22 -6.67 2.90
C ALA A 189 -19.31 -7.65 1.72
N VAL A 190 -18.35 -7.55 0.83
CA VAL A 190 -18.06 -8.51 -0.23
C VAL A 190 -16.65 -9.01 0.00
N LEU A 191 -16.51 -10.27 0.37
CA LEU A 191 -15.19 -10.86 0.56
C LEU A 191 -14.55 -11.10 -0.81
N HIS A 192 -13.43 -10.45 -1.05
CA HIS A 192 -12.56 -10.72 -2.19
C HIS A 192 -11.59 -11.84 -1.79
N GLU A 193 -12.14 -13.02 -1.61
CA GLU A 193 -11.36 -14.23 -1.72
C GLU A 193 -11.78 -14.86 -3.04
N PRO A 194 -10.89 -15.03 -4.01
CA PRO A 194 -11.13 -15.99 -5.06
C PRO A 194 -11.14 -17.35 -4.37
N ARG A 195 -12.30 -17.79 -3.90
CA ARG A 195 -12.52 -19.18 -3.49
C ARG A 195 -12.45 -20.02 -4.76
N ILE A 196 -11.24 -20.14 -5.28
CA ILE A 196 -10.95 -21.07 -6.35
C ILE A 196 -10.86 -22.43 -5.67
N VAL A 197 -12.01 -23.09 -5.59
CA VAL A 197 -12.07 -24.46 -5.10
C VAL A 197 -11.51 -25.32 -6.21
N ILE A 198 -10.27 -25.76 -6.06
CA ILE A 198 -9.68 -26.77 -6.96
C ILE A 198 -10.38 -28.07 -6.68
N GLN A 199 -11.35 -28.43 -7.53
CA GLN A 199 -12.18 -29.64 -7.36
C GLN A 199 -11.39 -30.90 -7.64
N ARG A 200 -10.35 -30.82 -8.47
CA ARG A 200 -9.49 -31.95 -8.84
C ARG A 200 -8.05 -31.52 -8.72
N VAL A 201 -7.27 -32.25 -7.96
CA VAL A 201 -5.85 -31.96 -7.72
C VAL A 201 -4.96 -32.90 -8.55
N VAL A 202 -5.43 -34.11 -8.85
CA VAL A 202 -4.67 -35.14 -9.57
C VAL A 202 -5.17 -35.23 -11.00
N ALA A 203 -4.26 -35.09 -11.95
CA ALA A 203 -4.55 -35.21 -13.37
C ALA A 203 -4.97 -36.63 -13.75
N GLU A 204 -5.99 -36.74 -14.61
CA GLU A 204 -6.33 -38.00 -15.28
C GLU A 204 -5.44 -38.20 -16.52
N ASP A 205 -5.14 -37.12 -17.21
CA ASP A 205 -4.26 -37.04 -18.38
C ASP A 205 -3.36 -35.83 -18.29
N VAL A 206 -2.08 -36.06 -18.11
CA VAL A 206 -1.05 -34.99 -17.93
C VAL A 206 -0.88 -34.15 -19.21
N GLU A 207 -1.01 -34.76 -20.40
CA GLU A 207 -0.89 -34.04 -21.67
C GLU A 207 -2.07 -33.09 -21.85
N GLN A 208 -3.26 -33.51 -21.49
CA GLN A 208 -4.45 -32.66 -21.54
C GLN A 208 -4.34 -31.50 -20.55
N GLU A 209 -3.86 -31.71 -19.32
CA GLU A 209 -3.67 -30.68 -18.33
C GLU A 209 -2.59 -29.66 -18.77
N HIS A 210 -1.54 -30.13 -19.41
CA HIS A 210 -0.54 -29.25 -20.03
C HIS A 210 -1.16 -28.36 -21.11
N ALA A 211 -1.98 -28.92 -22.00
CA ALA A 211 -2.66 -28.16 -23.04
C ALA A 211 -3.62 -27.10 -22.45
N ARG A 212 -4.38 -27.45 -21.40
CA ARG A 212 -5.28 -26.53 -20.67
C ARG A 212 -4.51 -25.36 -20.05
N PHE A 213 -3.35 -25.63 -19.45
CA PHE A 213 -2.49 -24.58 -18.90
C PHE A 213 -1.98 -23.61 -19.96
N GLU A 214 -1.45 -24.13 -21.10
CA GLU A 214 -0.94 -23.30 -22.17
C GLU A 214 -2.06 -22.46 -22.83
N GLU A 215 -3.25 -23.00 -22.99
CA GLU A 215 -4.42 -22.27 -23.49
C GLU A 215 -4.83 -21.14 -22.53
N ALA A 216 -4.94 -21.42 -21.23
CA ALA A 216 -5.28 -20.42 -20.21
C ALA A 216 -4.24 -19.31 -20.16
N LEU A 217 -2.96 -19.64 -20.24
CA LEU A 217 -1.85 -18.68 -20.29
C LEU A 217 -1.92 -17.80 -21.54
N GLY A 218 -2.24 -18.39 -22.70
CA GLY A 218 -2.44 -17.63 -23.95
C GLY A 218 -3.55 -16.60 -23.81
N VAL A 219 -4.70 -16.98 -23.24
CA VAL A 219 -5.83 -16.07 -23.03
C VAL A 219 -5.47 -14.93 -22.06
N VAL A 220 -4.79 -15.23 -20.96
CA VAL A 220 -4.38 -14.20 -19.99
C VAL A 220 -3.41 -13.19 -20.65
N ARG A 221 -2.50 -13.67 -21.51
CA ARG A 221 -1.60 -12.77 -22.26
C ARG A 221 -2.37 -11.89 -23.24
N GLU A 222 -3.34 -12.44 -23.97
CA GLU A 222 -4.18 -11.67 -24.89
C GLU A 222 -5.03 -10.63 -24.15
N ASP A 223 -5.56 -10.96 -22.97
CA ASP A 223 -6.32 -10.02 -22.14
C ASP A 223 -5.46 -8.85 -21.66
N VAL A 224 -4.21 -9.11 -21.25
CA VAL A 224 -3.24 -8.05 -20.87
C VAL A 224 -2.86 -7.20 -22.07
N ASP A 225 -2.58 -7.82 -23.23
CA ASP A 225 -2.26 -7.09 -24.46
C ASP A 225 -3.42 -6.19 -24.89
N ARG A 226 -4.66 -6.66 -24.79
CA ARG A 226 -5.87 -5.87 -25.07
C ARG A 226 -6.04 -4.68 -24.11
N LEU A 227 -5.73 -4.85 -22.83
CA LEU A 227 -5.74 -3.77 -21.86
C LEU A 227 -4.65 -2.72 -22.15
N LEU A 228 -3.49 -3.16 -22.63
CA LEU A 228 -2.41 -2.28 -23.06
C LEU A 228 -2.71 -1.50 -24.36
N GLU A 229 -3.62 -2.01 -25.21
CA GLU A 229 -4.05 -1.39 -26.47
C GLU A 229 -5.25 -0.44 -26.31
N ALA A 230 -5.94 -0.43 -25.16
CA ALA A 230 -7.10 0.42 -24.93
C ALA A 230 -6.72 1.91 -24.95
N ASP A 231 -7.52 2.74 -25.62
CA ASP A 231 -7.25 4.17 -25.86
C ASP A 231 -7.06 4.99 -24.57
N ASP A 232 -7.75 4.62 -23.48
CA ASP A 232 -7.63 5.26 -22.16
C ASP A 232 -6.35 4.85 -21.42
N MET A 233 -5.60 3.87 -21.93
CA MET A 233 -4.41 3.27 -21.32
C MET A 233 -3.11 3.52 -22.12
N GLN A 234 -3.15 4.37 -23.15
CA GLN A 234 -2.00 4.53 -24.07
C GLN A 234 -0.77 5.14 -23.43
N ASP A 235 -0.92 5.90 -22.31
CA ASP A 235 0.19 6.57 -21.64
C ASP A 235 -0.06 6.73 -20.13
N GLY A 236 0.85 6.26 -19.25
CA GLY A 236 0.80 6.52 -17.80
C GLY A 236 1.28 5.36 -16.93
N GLU A 237 1.26 5.57 -15.62
CA GLU A 237 1.66 4.58 -14.60
C GLU A 237 0.86 3.26 -14.70
N GLN A 238 -0.38 3.33 -15.16
CA GLN A 238 -1.23 2.16 -15.39
C GLN A 238 -0.66 1.24 -16.48
N ARG A 239 -0.08 1.80 -17.53
CA ARG A 239 0.60 1.04 -18.58
C ARG A 239 1.83 0.31 -18.05
N GLU A 240 2.65 0.95 -17.23
CA GLU A 240 3.84 0.32 -16.63
C GLU A 240 3.47 -0.83 -15.70
N ILE A 241 2.37 -0.71 -14.96
CA ILE A 241 1.82 -1.79 -14.14
C ILE A 241 1.42 -2.98 -15.02
N LEU A 242 0.72 -2.74 -16.13
CA LEU A 242 0.32 -3.78 -17.07
C LEU A 242 1.52 -4.37 -17.84
N GLU A 243 2.52 -3.57 -18.18
CA GLU A 243 3.78 -4.05 -18.79
C GLU A 243 4.58 -4.91 -17.80
N THR A 244 4.59 -4.57 -16.51
CA THR A 244 5.18 -5.40 -15.45
C THR A 244 4.41 -6.72 -15.31
N PHE A 245 3.10 -6.67 -15.36
CA PHE A 245 2.23 -7.85 -15.34
C PHE A 245 2.49 -8.77 -16.54
N ARG A 246 2.65 -8.18 -17.75
CA ARG A 246 3.04 -8.91 -18.96
C ARG A 246 4.40 -9.59 -18.80
N MET A 247 5.38 -8.89 -18.20
CA MET A 247 6.71 -9.45 -17.96
C MET A 247 6.64 -10.70 -17.06
N PHE A 248 5.76 -10.72 -16.03
CA PHE A 248 5.54 -11.91 -15.22
C PHE A 248 4.85 -13.03 -15.98
N ALA A 249 3.89 -12.70 -16.85
CA ALA A 249 3.25 -13.69 -17.73
C ALA A 249 4.23 -14.31 -18.75
N ASP A 250 5.41 -13.72 -18.92
CA ASP A 250 6.51 -14.22 -19.75
C ASP A 250 7.70 -14.78 -18.95
N ASP A 251 7.62 -14.79 -17.60
CA ASP A 251 8.70 -15.32 -16.74
C ASP A 251 8.86 -16.84 -16.93
N ARG A 252 9.96 -17.21 -17.58
CA ARG A 252 10.26 -18.62 -17.88
C ARG A 252 10.44 -19.47 -16.64
N GLY A 253 10.99 -18.90 -15.57
CA GLY A 253 11.32 -19.66 -14.36
C GLY A 253 10.07 -20.11 -13.57
N TRP A 254 9.06 -19.23 -13.48
CA TRP A 254 7.80 -19.59 -12.83
C TRP A 254 6.98 -20.52 -13.71
N MET A 255 6.89 -20.28 -15.02
CA MET A 255 6.18 -21.12 -15.96
C MET A 255 6.73 -22.55 -16.02
N GLU A 256 8.06 -22.70 -15.94
CA GLU A 256 8.70 -24.02 -15.91
C GLU A 256 8.29 -24.81 -14.67
N ARG A 257 8.21 -24.15 -13.51
CA ARG A 257 7.75 -24.80 -12.26
C ARG A 257 6.29 -25.28 -12.34
N VAL A 258 5.41 -24.47 -12.98
CA VAL A 258 4.02 -24.93 -13.23
C VAL A 258 4.03 -26.17 -14.11
N ARG A 259 4.82 -26.18 -15.19
CA ARG A 259 4.95 -27.35 -16.08
C ARG A 259 5.51 -28.57 -15.35
N GLU A 260 6.52 -28.42 -14.51
CA GLU A 260 7.07 -29.49 -13.68
C GLU A 260 6.02 -30.04 -12.71
N ALA A 261 5.25 -29.15 -12.07
CA ALA A 261 4.18 -29.56 -11.18
C ALA A 261 3.09 -30.36 -11.92
N VAL A 262 2.67 -29.91 -13.10
CA VAL A 262 1.72 -30.65 -13.96
C VAL A 262 2.31 -31.98 -14.42
N ALA A 263 3.58 -32.00 -14.83
CA ALA A 263 4.29 -33.24 -15.22
C ALA A 263 4.39 -34.24 -14.08
N SER A 264 4.37 -33.79 -12.80
CA SER A 264 4.34 -34.67 -11.62
C SER A 264 3.00 -35.33 -11.38
N GLY A 265 1.96 -35.06 -12.19
CA GLY A 265 0.64 -35.65 -12.11
C GLY A 265 -0.42 -34.77 -11.45
N LEU A 266 -0.18 -33.49 -11.29
CA LEU A 266 -1.18 -32.52 -10.81
C LEU A 266 -2.02 -31.97 -11.96
N THR A 267 -3.25 -31.54 -11.67
CA THR A 267 -4.04 -30.74 -12.62
C THR A 267 -3.37 -29.37 -12.87
N ALA A 268 -3.75 -28.71 -13.94
CA ALA A 268 -3.22 -27.37 -14.26
C ALA A 268 -3.45 -26.38 -13.12
N GLU A 269 -4.64 -26.40 -12.49
CA GLU A 269 -4.99 -25.56 -11.34
C GLU A 269 -4.07 -25.84 -10.14
N ALA A 270 -3.88 -27.11 -9.80
CA ALA A 270 -3.03 -27.51 -8.68
C ALA A 270 -1.55 -27.20 -8.95
N GLY A 271 -1.12 -27.30 -10.21
CA GLY A 271 0.23 -26.93 -10.64
C GLY A 271 0.53 -25.44 -10.48
N VAL A 272 -0.41 -24.58 -10.89
CA VAL A 272 -0.32 -23.11 -10.70
C VAL A 272 -0.25 -22.76 -9.22
N GLN A 273 -1.14 -23.33 -8.41
CA GLN A 273 -1.17 -23.08 -6.96
C GLN A 273 0.13 -23.51 -6.27
N ARG A 274 0.64 -24.71 -6.60
CA ARG A 274 1.91 -25.20 -6.03
C ARG A 274 3.09 -24.30 -6.40
N ALA A 275 3.20 -23.91 -7.67
CA ALA A 275 4.29 -23.05 -8.13
C ALA A 275 4.25 -21.66 -7.42
N PHE A 276 3.05 -21.16 -7.17
CA PHE A 276 2.86 -19.91 -6.42
C PHE A 276 3.28 -20.07 -4.95
N ASP A 277 2.80 -21.10 -4.25
CA ASP A 277 3.10 -21.35 -2.84
C ASP A 277 4.60 -21.60 -2.61
N ASP A 278 5.30 -22.26 -3.53
CA ASP A 278 6.74 -22.45 -3.50
C ASP A 278 7.49 -21.10 -3.58
N VAL A 279 7.10 -20.22 -4.49
CA VAL A 279 7.69 -18.88 -4.61
C VAL A 279 7.39 -18.05 -3.36
N ARG A 280 6.16 -18.09 -2.89
CA ARG A 280 5.73 -17.36 -1.68
C ARG A 280 6.50 -17.83 -0.44
N THR A 281 6.70 -19.12 -0.27
CA THR A 281 7.46 -19.67 0.86
C THR A 281 8.91 -19.26 0.84
N ARG A 282 9.53 -19.24 -0.34
CA ARG A 282 10.96 -18.84 -0.52
C ARG A 282 11.18 -17.32 -0.34
N LEU A 283 10.26 -16.49 -0.82
CA LEU A 283 10.40 -15.04 -0.85
C LEU A 283 9.63 -14.33 0.27
N GLY A 284 8.62 -14.96 0.87
CA GLY A 284 7.75 -14.38 1.90
C GLY A 284 8.47 -14.05 3.23
N GLN A 285 9.69 -14.57 3.45
CA GLN A 285 10.53 -14.23 4.60
C GLN A 285 11.38 -12.96 4.37
N SER A 286 11.37 -12.42 3.15
CA SER A 286 12.09 -11.19 2.85
C SER A 286 11.38 -9.99 3.48
N THR A 287 12.13 -9.18 4.20
CA THR A 287 11.69 -7.88 4.71
C THR A 287 11.75 -6.79 3.63
N ASP A 288 12.25 -7.13 2.45
CA ASP A 288 12.38 -6.20 1.32
C ASP A 288 10.99 -5.87 0.73
N PRO A 289 10.55 -4.60 0.76
CA PRO A 289 9.27 -4.17 0.21
C PRO A 289 9.09 -4.53 -1.27
N TYR A 290 10.16 -4.49 -2.06
CA TYR A 290 10.17 -4.82 -3.48
C TYR A 290 9.84 -6.30 -3.75
N ILE A 291 10.38 -7.20 -2.93
CA ILE A 291 10.08 -8.64 -3.05
C ILE A 291 8.62 -8.92 -2.69
N ARG A 292 8.05 -8.21 -1.70
CA ARG A 292 6.64 -8.35 -1.34
C ARG A 292 5.70 -7.86 -2.44
N GLU A 293 6.02 -6.76 -3.08
CA GLU A 293 5.25 -6.22 -4.19
C GLU A 293 5.23 -7.17 -5.39
N ARG A 294 6.38 -7.77 -5.72
CA ARG A 294 6.46 -8.82 -6.75
C ARG A 294 5.67 -10.09 -6.41
N LEU A 295 5.57 -10.42 -5.12
CA LEU A 295 4.72 -11.54 -4.70
C LEU A 295 3.23 -11.23 -4.92
N SER A 296 2.79 -9.99 -4.68
CA SER A 296 1.42 -9.55 -4.94
C SER A 296 1.08 -9.64 -6.44
N ASP A 297 1.98 -9.16 -7.31
CA ASP A 297 1.78 -9.23 -8.77
C ASP A 297 1.72 -10.69 -9.27
N LEU A 298 2.56 -11.57 -8.73
CA LEU A 298 2.55 -13.00 -9.06
C LEU A 298 1.28 -13.69 -8.54
N GLN A 299 0.76 -13.26 -7.40
CA GLN A 299 -0.51 -13.73 -6.85
C GLN A 299 -1.67 -13.37 -7.76
N ASP A 300 -1.73 -12.12 -8.25
CA ASP A 300 -2.76 -11.67 -9.19
C ASP A 300 -2.72 -12.49 -10.49
N LEU A 301 -1.53 -12.70 -11.05
CA LEU A 301 -1.36 -13.57 -12.22
C LEU A 301 -1.83 -15.02 -11.97
N SER A 302 -1.47 -15.56 -10.82
CA SER A 302 -1.87 -16.92 -10.42
C SER A 302 -3.38 -17.02 -10.26
N ASN A 303 -4.02 -16.04 -9.63
CA ASN A 303 -5.47 -15.97 -9.46
C ASN A 303 -6.20 -15.92 -10.80
N ARG A 304 -5.72 -15.11 -11.75
CA ARG A 304 -6.31 -15.02 -13.10
C ARG A 304 -6.21 -16.33 -13.87
N LEU A 305 -5.06 -16.98 -13.81
CA LEU A 305 -4.88 -18.30 -14.43
C LEU A 305 -5.83 -19.33 -13.81
N LEU A 306 -5.94 -19.35 -12.49
CA LEU A 306 -6.83 -20.27 -11.78
C LEU A 306 -8.31 -20.02 -12.11
N LEU A 307 -8.74 -18.76 -12.21
CA LEU A 307 -10.09 -18.41 -12.64
C LEU A 307 -10.39 -18.90 -14.05
N ARG A 308 -9.45 -18.72 -14.99
CA ARG A 308 -9.59 -19.22 -16.37
C ARG A 308 -9.64 -20.75 -16.43
N LEU A 309 -8.76 -21.43 -15.71
CA LEU A 309 -8.72 -22.89 -15.66
C LEU A 309 -9.99 -23.50 -15.07
N THR A 310 -10.59 -22.85 -14.07
CA THR A 310 -11.84 -23.31 -13.44
C THR A 310 -13.10 -22.93 -14.21
N GLY A 311 -12.97 -22.18 -15.31
CA GLY A 311 -14.12 -21.72 -16.12
C GLY A 311 -15.04 -20.74 -15.41
N ARG A 312 -14.59 -20.14 -14.31
CA ARG A 312 -15.33 -19.11 -13.57
C ARG A 312 -14.90 -17.72 -14.05
N THR A 313 -15.87 -16.87 -14.35
CA THR A 313 -15.63 -15.45 -14.47
C THR A 313 -15.44 -14.85 -13.07
N ALA A 314 -14.52 -13.89 -12.94
CA ALA A 314 -14.05 -13.34 -11.67
C ALA A 314 -15.18 -12.84 -10.74
N THR A 315 -16.36 -12.57 -11.27
CA THR A 315 -17.51 -12.15 -10.46
C THR A 315 -18.81 -12.44 -11.22
N ASP A 316 -19.68 -13.22 -10.61
CA ASP A 316 -21.08 -13.26 -11.03
C ASP A 316 -21.71 -11.92 -10.59
N SER A 317 -21.60 -10.90 -11.45
CA SER A 317 -21.98 -9.50 -11.14
C SER A 317 -23.47 -9.34 -10.80
N SER A 318 -24.29 -10.36 -11.09
CA SER A 318 -25.72 -10.34 -10.81
C SER A 318 -26.07 -10.55 -9.32
N ALA A 319 -25.16 -11.09 -8.52
CA ALA A 319 -25.38 -11.41 -7.10
C ALA A 319 -24.74 -10.41 -6.12
N LEU A 320 -23.98 -9.43 -6.61
CA LEU A 320 -23.30 -8.44 -5.76
C LEU A 320 -24.26 -7.31 -5.33
N PRO A 321 -24.14 -6.79 -4.09
CA PRO A 321 -24.92 -5.65 -3.61
C PRO A 321 -24.60 -4.36 -4.38
N ASP A 322 -25.56 -3.41 -4.43
CA ASP A 322 -25.37 -2.11 -5.10
C ASP A 322 -24.51 -1.13 -4.29
N ASP A 323 -24.23 -1.45 -3.01
CA ASP A 323 -23.46 -0.67 -2.06
C ASP A 323 -22.33 -1.51 -1.48
N MET A 324 -21.49 -2.12 -2.33
CA MET A 324 -20.48 -3.05 -1.88
C MET A 324 -19.26 -2.37 -1.25
N ILE A 325 -18.79 -2.96 -0.15
CA ILE A 325 -17.48 -2.74 0.46
C ILE A 325 -16.66 -4.01 0.25
N VAL A 326 -15.59 -3.92 -0.50
CA VAL A 326 -14.73 -5.06 -0.79
C VAL A 326 -13.73 -5.26 0.33
N ILE A 327 -13.68 -6.47 0.86
CA ILE A 327 -12.79 -6.89 1.93
C ILE A 327 -11.80 -7.89 1.36
N ALA A 328 -10.51 -7.59 1.41
CA ALA A 328 -9.46 -8.45 0.88
C ALA A 328 -8.27 -8.53 1.84
N ARG A 329 -7.44 -9.55 1.68
CA ARG A 329 -6.14 -9.57 2.35
C ARG A 329 -5.20 -8.58 1.70
N ASP A 330 -5.03 -8.71 0.42
CA ASP A 330 -4.32 -7.84 -0.50
C ASP A 330 -5.10 -7.83 -1.81
N MET A 331 -4.90 -6.83 -2.63
CA MET A 331 -5.63 -6.69 -3.89
C MET A 331 -4.74 -6.02 -4.92
N GLY A 332 -4.73 -6.56 -6.13
CA GLY A 332 -4.09 -5.93 -7.27
C GLY A 332 -4.93 -4.79 -7.85
N PRO A 333 -4.31 -3.83 -8.54
CA PRO A 333 -5.00 -2.71 -9.19
C PRO A 333 -5.99 -3.18 -10.26
N ALA A 334 -5.67 -4.23 -10.98
CA ALA A 334 -6.53 -4.81 -12.00
C ALA A 334 -7.75 -5.52 -11.39
N GLU A 335 -7.57 -6.20 -10.25
CA GLU A 335 -8.68 -6.82 -9.50
C GLU A 335 -9.66 -5.76 -8.98
N LEU A 336 -9.17 -4.59 -8.56
CA LEU A 336 -10.03 -3.46 -8.16
C LEU A 336 -10.88 -2.95 -9.34
N LEU A 337 -10.31 -2.88 -10.53
CA LEU A 337 -10.97 -2.42 -11.75
C LEU A 337 -12.00 -3.41 -12.31
N ASP A 338 -11.96 -4.69 -11.90
CA ASP A 338 -12.95 -5.70 -12.27
C ASP A 338 -14.31 -5.47 -11.57
N TYR A 339 -14.35 -4.66 -10.51
CA TYR A 339 -15.59 -4.30 -9.82
C TYR A 339 -16.30 -3.11 -10.49
N ASP A 340 -17.64 -3.18 -10.56
CA ASP A 340 -18.45 -2.07 -11.06
C ASP A 340 -18.27 -0.83 -10.16
N ARG A 341 -17.66 0.21 -10.73
CA ARG A 341 -17.39 1.49 -10.05
C ARG A 341 -18.64 2.14 -9.45
N ALA A 342 -19.80 1.98 -10.08
CA ALA A 342 -21.04 2.57 -9.58
C ALA A 342 -21.52 1.91 -8.28
N ARG A 343 -21.13 0.66 -8.04
CA ARG A 343 -21.55 -0.17 -6.90
C ARG A 343 -20.47 -0.24 -5.81
N LEU A 344 -19.19 -0.04 -6.14
CA LEU A 344 -18.08 -0.09 -5.21
C LEU A 344 -17.99 1.19 -4.38
N ARG A 345 -18.23 1.08 -3.07
CA ARG A 345 -18.24 2.20 -2.13
C ARG A 345 -16.96 2.35 -1.31
N GLY A 346 -16.26 1.27 -1.04
CA GLY A 346 -15.04 1.28 -0.24
C GLY A 346 -14.28 -0.03 -0.30
N VAL A 347 -13.05 -0.02 0.19
CA VAL A 347 -12.17 -1.21 0.25
C VAL A 347 -11.50 -1.29 1.62
N VAL A 348 -11.39 -2.52 2.13
CA VAL A 348 -10.65 -2.82 3.36
C VAL A 348 -9.62 -3.91 3.08
N LEU A 349 -8.38 -3.68 3.46
CA LEU A 349 -7.27 -4.60 3.22
C LEU A 349 -6.62 -5.02 4.54
N GLU A 350 -6.31 -6.31 4.71
CA GLU A 350 -5.46 -6.78 5.83
C GLU A 350 -4.01 -6.32 5.68
N GLU A 351 -3.54 -6.24 4.45
CA GLU A 351 -2.21 -5.78 4.08
C GLU A 351 -2.32 -4.46 3.30
N GLY A 352 -1.22 -3.93 2.81
CA GLY A 352 -1.20 -2.74 1.96
C GLY A 352 -0.46 -1.55 2.57
N SER A 353 -0.07 -0.66 1.68
CA SER A 353 0.61 0.60 2.00
C SER A 353 0.00 1.75 1.21
N ALA A 354 0.19 2.98 1.69
CA ALA A 354 -0.31 4.18 1.01
C ALA A 354 0.33 4.40 -0.39
N LEU A 355 1.41 3.69 -0.68
CA LEU A 355 2.12 3.71 -1.97
C LEU A 355 1.80 2.47 -2.82
N SER A 356 0.97 1.54 -2.35
CA SER A 356 0.59 0.37 -3.15
C SER A 356 -0.22 0.78 -4.38
N HIS A 357 -0.09 0.02 -5.46
CA HIS A 357 -0.78 0.28 -6.72
C HIS A 357 -2.32 0.35 -6.55
N VAL A 358 -2.88 -0.50 -5.70
CA VAL A 358 -4.32 -0.45 -5.38
C VAL A 358 -4.74 0.84 -4.69
N ALA A 359 -3.91 1.39 -3.77
CA ALA A 359 -4.19 2.65 -3.10
C ALA A 359 -4.16 3.84 -4.07
N ILE A 360 -3.25 3.80 -5.05
CA ILE A 360 -3.14 4.80 -6.11
C ILE A 360 -4.40 4.79 -6.99
N VAL A 361 -4.83 3.61 -7.44
CA VAL A 361 -6.04 3.45 -8.28
C VAL A 361 -7.29 3.81 -7.49
N ALA A 362 -7.43 3.37 -6.23
CA ALA A 362 -8.57 3.71 -5.39
C ALA A 362 -8.69 5.22 -5.15
N ARG A 363 -7.56 5.90 -4.96
CA ARG A 363 -7.51 7.37 -4.82
C ARG A 363 -8.00 8.07 -6.08
N ALA A 364 -7.62 7.56 -7.24
CA ALA A 364 -8.07 8.05 -8.53
C ALA A 364 -9.57 7.90 -8.75
N LEU A 365 -10.14 6.85 -8.18
CA LEU A 365 -11.57 6.56 -8.25
C LEU A 365 -12.38 7.23 -7.12
N ASP A 366 -11.73 7.98 -6.22
CA ASP A 366 -12.32 8.59 -5.01
C ASP A 366 -12.98 7.56 -4.08
N ILE A 367 -12.36 6.37 -3.97
CA ILE A 367 -12.83 5.26 -3.14
C ILE A 367 -12.05 5.26 -1.82
N PRO A 368 -12.71 5.35 -0.65
CA PRO A 368 -12.04 5.25 0.64
C PRO A 368 -11.45 3.86 0.86
N VAL A 369 -10.19 3.81 1.31
CA VAL A 369 -9.49 2.56 1.59
C VAL A 369 -8.81 2.62 2.95
N VAL A 370 -9.07 1.59 3.77
CA VAL A 370 -8.35 1.32 5.01
C VAL A 370 -7.51 0.05 4.82
N GLY A 371 -6.21 0.16 5.02
CA GLY A 371 -5.28 -0.96 4.97
C GLY A 371 -4.77 -1.36 6.35
N ARG A 372 -4.06 -2.49 6.41
CA ARG A 372 -3.55 -3.08 7.65
C ARG A 372 -4.62 -3.31 8.71
N ALA A 373 -5.84 -3.60 8.26
CA ALA A 373 -6.95 -3.97 9.13
C ALA A 373 -6.78 -5.43 9.56
N ALA A 374 -6.15 -5.65 10.72
CA ALA A 374 -5.75 -6.98 11.17
C ALA A 374 -6.96 -7.92 11.33
N ASP A 375 -6.81 -9.15 10.81
CA ASP A 375 -7.79 -10.24 10.91
C ASP A 375 -9.18 -9.90 10.33
N VAL A 376 -9.28 -8.93 9.42
CA VAL A 376 -10.57 -8.45 8.89
C VAL A 376 -11.35 -9.56 8.18
N LEU A 377 -10.66 -10.43 7.42
CA LEU A 377 -11.29 -11.54 6.70
C LEU A 377 -11.86 -12.63 7.62
N SER A 378 -11.32 -12.78 8.82
CA SER A 378 -11.79 -13.75 9.81
C SER A 378 -12.95 -13.24 10.67
N ARG A 379 -13.17 -11.91 10.69
CA ARG A 379 -14.13 -11.21 11.57
C ARG A 379 -15.37 -10.70 10.85
N ILE A 380 -15.33 -10.66 9.52
CA ILE A 380 -16.40 -10.13 8.68
C ILE A 380 -17.02 -11.26 7.87
N GLU A 381 -18.36 -11.31 7.84
CA GLU A 381 -19.12 -12.23 7.02
C GLU A 381 -19.65 -11.54 5.75
N PRO A 382 -19.83 -12.28 4.65
CA PRO A 382 -20.47 -11.71 3.46
C PRO A 382 -21.85 -11.12 3.77
N GLY A 383 -22.07 -9.87 3.35
CA GLY A 383 -23.32 -9.15 3.59
C GLY A 383 -23.39 -8.38 4.90
N ASP A 384 -22.38 -8.45 5.78
CA ASP A 384 -22.28 -7.59 6.94
C ASP A 384 -22.37 -6.10 6.57
N ALA A 385 -23.02 -5.31 7.40
CA ALA A 385 -22.98 -3.86 7.27
C ALA A 385 -21.61 -3.34 7.73
N ILE A 386 -20.94 -2.59 6.87
CA ILE A 386 -19.59 -2.07 7.08
C ILE A 386 -19.58 -0.56 6.89
N VAL A 387 -18.92 0.16 7.79
CA VAL A 387 -18.46 1.54 7.59
C VAL A 387 -16.95 1.54 7.40
N VAL A 388 -16.48 2.10 6.31
CA VAL A 388 -15.06 2.38 6.06
C VAL A 388 -14.83 3.86 6.32
N ASP A 389 -14.11 4.19 7.37
CA ASP A 389 -13.70 5.55 7.70
C ASP A 389 -12.21 5.71 7.38
N GLY A 390 -11.93 6.06 6.13
CA GLY A 390 -10.57 6.32 5.67
C GLY A 390 -9.97 7.57 6.28
N ASP A 391 -10.78 8.54 6.73
CA ASP A 391 -10.28 9.77 7.35
C ASP A 391 -9.68 9.49 8.74
N ASN A 392 -10.28 8.57 9.50
CA ASN A 392 -9.81 8.14 10.82
C ASN A 392 -9.09 6.79 10.82
N ALA A 393 -8.90 6.18 9.65
CA ALA A 393 -8.29 4.86 9.47
C ALA A 393 -8.97 3.74 10.28
N GLN A 394 -10.30 3.67 10.22
CA GLN A 394 -11.11 2.74 11.00
C GLN A 394 -12.14 2.02 10.14
N VAL A 395 -12.45 0.80 10.54
CA VAL A 395 -13.53 0.00 9.97
C VAL A 395 -14.51 -0.36 11.09
N LEU A 396 -15.79 -0.02 10.92
CA LEU A 396 -16.85 -0.42 11.85
C LEU A 396 -17.64 -1.55 11.19
N VAL A 397 -17.66 -2.69 11.83
CA VAL A 397 -18.39 -3.89 11.38
C VAL A 397 -19.67 -4.00 12.17
N ARG A 398 -20.80 -4.24 11.48
CA ARG A 398 -22.12 -4.33 12.11
C ARG A 398 -22.42 -3.14 13.05
N PRO A 399 -22.22 -1.88 12.56
CA PRO A 399 -22.44 -0.70 13.37
C PRO A 399 -23.91 -0.64 13.85
N ALA A 400 -24.10 -0.12 15.07
CA ALA A 400 -25.45 0.12 15.59
C ALA A 400 -26.16 1.19 14.74
N GLU A 401 -27.52 1.15 14.70
CA GLU A 401 -28.34 1.97 13.83
C GLU A 401 -28.10 3.48 14.00
N ASP A 402 -27.85 3.93 15.23
CA ASP A 402 -27.52 5.31 15.55
C ASP A 402 -26.19 5.77 14.93
N ILE A 403 -25.20 4.86 14.88
CA ILE A 403 -23.92 5.10 14.18
C ILE A 403 -24.15 5.18 12.69
N VAL A 404 -24.95 4.27 12.12
CA VAL A 404 -25.28 4.25 10.69
C VAL A 404 -25.93 5.58 10.27
N GLN A 405 -26.92 6.05 11.04
CA GLN A 405 -27.57 7.34 10.76
C GLN A 405 -26.61 8.52 10.89
N THR A 406 -25.71 8.48 11.87
CA THR A 406 -24.68 9.51 12.03
C THR A 406 -23.71 9.53 10.84
N VAL A 407 -23.33 8.36 10.32
CA VAL A 407 -22.46 8.24 9.14
C VAL A 407 -23.15 8.75 7.88
N TYR A 408 -24.42 8.39 7.65
CA TYR A 408 -25.18 8.93 6.51
C TYR A 408 -25.32 10.45 6.58
N ALA A 409 -25.63 10.99 7.77
CA ALA A 409 -25.68 12.44 7.96
C ALA A 409 -24.31 13.11 7.71
N ALA A 410 -23.22 12.46 8.08
CA ALA A 410 -21.87 12.96 7.80
C ALA A 410 -21.53 12.92 6.30
N ILE A 411 -21.93 11.86 5.59
CA ILE A 411 -21.76 11.73 4.13
C ILE A 411 -22.55 12.81 3.40
N ASP A 412 -23.83 13.00 3.77
CA ASP A 412 -24.69 14.04 3.17
C ASP A 412 -24.15 15.45 3.44
N ALA A 413 -23.74 15.73 4.67
CA ALA A 413 -23.11 17.00 5.03
C ALA A 413 -21.79 17.23 4.28
N ARG A 414 -21.00 16.17 4.02
CA ARG A 414 -19.80 16.23 3.19
C ARG A 414 -20.17 16.54 1.73
N ALA A 415 -21.17 15.84 1.17
CA ALA A 415 -21.62 16.06 -0.19
C ALA A 415 -22.15 17.50 -0.39
N GLU A 416 -22.89 18.04 0.58
CA GLU A 416 -23.36 19.43 0.54
C GLU A 416 -22.20 20.43 0.63
N ARG A 417 -21.22 20.19 1.50
CA ARG A 417 -20.00 21.00 1.56
C ARG A 417 -19.24 20.98 0.24
N LEU A 418 -19.07 19.81 -0.39
CA LEU A 418 -18.40 19.69 -1.69
C LEU A 418 -19.15 20.48 -2.78
N ARG A 419 -20.50 20.43 -2.82
CA ARG A 419 -21.30 21.26 -3.74
C ARG A 419 -21.07 22.76 -3.49
N LYS A 420 -21.04 23.16 -2.22
CA LYS A 420 -20.75 24.56 -1.83
C LYS A 420 -19.36 24.97 -2.34
N TYR A 421 -18.35 24.13 -2.17
CA TYR A 421 -16.98 24.42 -2.62
C TYR A 421 -16.87 24.42 -4.15
N ALA A 422 -17.57 23.52 -4.84
CA ALA A 422 -17.64 23.53 -6.31
C ALA A 422 -18.20 24.84 -6.86
N ALA A 423 -19.18 25.44 -6.19
CA ALA A 423 -19.73 26.75 -6.55
C ALA A 423 -18.71 27.90 -6.37
N LEU A 424 -17.68 27.71 -5.54
CA LEU A 424 -16.61 28.68 -5.36
C LEU A 424 -15.49 28.57 -6.40
N ARG A 425 -15.46 27.48 -7.19
CA ARG A 425 -14.36 27.14 -8.10
C ARG A 425 -13.90 28.33 -8.96
N ASP A 426 -14.85 28.92 -9.67
CA ASP A 426 -14.56 29.98 -10.66
C ASP A 426 -14.50 31.39 -10.05
N LEU A 427 -14.76 31.51 -8.75
CA LEU A 427 -14.68 32.78 -8.06
C LEU A 427 -13.25 33.13 -7.67
N PRO A 428 -12.85 34.42 -7.68
CA PRO A 428 -11.50 34.81 -7.29
C PRO A 428 -11.22 34.50 -5.82
N SER A 429 -10.01 34.03 -5.53
CA SER A 429 -9.50 33.84 -4.17
C SER A 429 -9.04 35.17 -3.60
N ALA A 430 -10.00 35.98 -3.16
CA ALA A 430 -9.76 37.31 -2.58
C ALA A 430 -10.49 37.44 -1.25
N THR A 431 -9.85 38.11 -0.30
CA THR A 431 -10.42 38.41 1.02
C THR A 431 -11.52 39.49 0.92
N ARG A 432 -12.23 39.75 2.02
CA ARG A 432 -13.29 40.80 2.07
C ARG A 432 -12.72 42.19 1.80
N ASP A 433 -11.51 42.45 2.26
CA ASP A 433 -10.73 43.68 2.02
C ASP A 433 -9.93 43.61 0.70
N GLN A 434 -10.33 42.73 -0.24
CA GLN A 434 -9.82 42.63 -1.62
C GLN A 434 -8.33 42.25 -1.75
N ALA A 435 -7.69 41.68 -0.73
CA ALA A 435 -6.36 41.13 -0.87
C ALA A 435 -6.42 39.83 -1.69
N ARG A 436 -5.70 39.75 -2.77
CA ARG A 436 -5.65 38.60 -3.66
C ARG A 436 -4.69 37.54 -3.10
N ILE A 437 -5.16 36.30 -3.02
CA ILE A 437 -4.39 35.13 -2.55
C ILE A 437 -4.29 34.13 -3.68
N SER A 438 -3.09 33.63 -3.94
CA SER A 438 -2.89 32.55 -4.91
C SER A 438 -3.06 31.20 -4.21
N LEU A 439 -3.99 30.39 -4.74
CA LEU A 439 -4.22 29.02 -4.30
C LEU A 439 -3.68 28.06 -5.34
N GLN A 440 -2.69 27.29 -4.97
CA GLN A 440 -2.02 26.33 -5.82
C GLN A 440 -2.20 24.92 -5.27
N MET A 441 -2.02 23.93 -6.14
CA MET A 441 -2.18 22.52 -5.81
C MET A 441 -0.84 21.83 -5.63
N ASN A 442 -0.76 20.88 -4.69
CA ASN A 442 0.31 19.90 -4.59
C ASN A 442 -0.07 18.67 -5.40
N ALA A 443 0.84 18.18 -6.22
CA ALA A 443 0.69 16.97 -7.03
C ALA A 443 1.97 16.12 -6.97
N GLY A 444 1.86 14.84 -7.24
CA GLY A 444 2.98 13.91 -7.31
C GLY A 444 2.81 12.86 -8.40
N LEU A 445 1.58 12.67 -8.88
CA LEU A 445 1.21 11.74 -9.94
C LEU A 445 0.48 12.48 -11.05
N LEU A 446 0.49 11.92 -12.27
CA LEU A 446 -0.27 12.50 -13.40
C LEU A 446 -1.78 12.54 -13.12
N ILE A 447 -2.29 11.56 -12.40
CA ILE A 447 -3.70 11.51 -12.04
C ILE A 447 -4.13 12.68 -11.13
N ASP A 448 -3.24 13.17 -10.27
CA ASP A 448 -3.52 14.33 -9.43
C ASP A 448 -3.81 15.56 -10.28
N MET A 449 -3.24 15.62 -11.49
CA MET A 449 -3.38 16.78 -12.40
C MET A 449 -4.80 16.99 -12.90
N GLN A 450 -5.64 15.95 -12.92
CA GLN A 450 -7.06 16.05 -13.32
C GLN A 450 -7.84 16.99 -12.37
N HIS A 451 -7.43 17.06 -11.10
CA HIS A 451 -8.07 17.94 -10.12
C HIS A 451 -7.73 19.43 -10.28
N LEU A 452 -6.82 19.78 -11.18
CA LEU A 452 -6.42 21.18 -11.38
C LEU A 452 -7.57 22.04 -11.90
N ASP A 453 -8.37 21.49 -12.81
CA ASP A 453 -9.57 22.15 -13.36
C ASP A 453 -10.74 22.07 -12.38
N ASP A 454 -10.93 20.92 -11.73
CA ASP A 454 -12.03 20.70 -10.81
C ASP A 454 -12.00 21.61 -9.57
N THR A 455 -10.79 21.94 -9.10
CA THR A 455 -10.59 22.80 -7.92
C THR A 455 -10.51 24.29 -8.24
N GLY A 456 -10.25 24.64 -9.49
CA GLY A 456 -9.99 26.02 -9.89
C GLY A 456 -8.71 26.59 -9.25
N ALA A 457 -7.68 25.76 -9.10
CA ALA A 457 -6.38 26.18 -8.61
C ALA A 457 -5.63 27.03 -9.64
N ASP A 458 -4.86 28.01 -9.18
CA ASP A 458 -4.08 28.90 -10.02
C ASP A 458 -2.87 28.23 -10.70
N GLY A 459 -2.49 27.02 -10.24
CA GLY A 459 -1.37 26.23 -10.77
C GLY A 459 -0.91 25.15 -9.79
N ILE A 460 0.25 24.57 -10.06
CA ILE A 460 0.91 23.56 -9.24
C ILE A 460 2.07 24.20 -8.47
N GLY A 461 1.90 24.43 -7.18
CA GLY A 461 2.93 25.02 -6.32
C GLY A 461 4.01 24.04 -5.89
N LEU A 462 3.69 22.74 -5.91
CA LEU A 462 4.62 21.66 -5.62
C LEU A 462 4.28 20.44 -6.45
N TYR A 463 5.11 20.12 -7.45
CA TYR A 463 5.11 18.79 -8.07
C TYR A 463 6.21 17.94 -7.45
N ARG A 464 5.83 16.86 -6.76
CA ARG A 464 6.72 15.91 -6.08
C ARG A 464 7.24 14.91 -7.09
N THR A 465 8.49 15.06 -7.51
CA THR A 465 9.07 14.20 -8.55
C THR A 465 9.52 12.84 -8.05
N GLU A 466 9.60 12.62 -6.74
CA GLU A 466 10.10 11.37 -6.17
C GLU A 466 9.14 10.19 -6.30
N ILE A 467 7.83 10.41 -6.33
CA ILE A 467 6.83 9.33 -6.33
C ILE A 467 7.01 8.40 -7.53
N PRO A 468 7.11 8.88 -8.78
CA PRO A 468 7.35 8.02 -9.94
C PRO A 468 8.66 7.22 -9.87
N PHE A 469 9.66 7.70 -9.11
CA PHE A 469 10.92 6.98 -8.92
C PHE A 469 10.82 5.88 -7.87
N MET A 470 9.93 6.03 -6.90
CA MET A 470 9.71 5.04 -5.83
C MET A 470 8.91 3.84 -6.32
N VAL A 471 8.05 4.05 -7.32
CA VAL A 471 7.20 3.01 -7.92
C VAL A 471 7.99 2.14 -8.93
N ARG A 472 9.01 2.68 -9.59
CA ARG A 472 9.78 1.96 -10.61
C ARG A 472 10.86 1.05 -10.02
N SER A 473 11.13 -0.05 -10.74
CA SER A 473 12.21 -0.99 -10.38
C SER A 473 13.61 -0.50 -10.76
N GLU A 474 13.72 0.49 -11.65
CA GLU A 474 14.98 1.06 -12.14
C GLU A 474 14.93 2.59 -12.17
N PHE A 475 16.12 3.21 -12.11
CA PHE A 475 16.22 4.67 -12.21
C PHE A 475 15.77 5.12 -13.61
N PRO A 476 14.67 5.92 -13.72
CA PRO A 476 14.14 6.36 -15.00
C PRO A 476 15.20 7.09 -15.84
N ASP A 477 15.28 6.79 -17.10
CA ASP A 477 16.17 7.51 -18.02
C ASP A 477 15.69 8.95 -18.24
N VAL A 478 16.47 9.72 -19.00
CA VAL A 478 16.18 11.14 -19.24
C VAL A 478 14.90 11.31 -20.07
N ASP A 479 14.66 10.42 -21.02
CA ASP A 479 13.54 10.54 -21.95
C ASP A 479 12.22 10.17 -21.27
N ALA A 480 12.20 9.13 -20.43
CA ALA A 480 11.05 8.77 -19.61
C ALA A 480 10.67 9.88 -18.61
N GLN A 481 11.67 10.47 -17.93
CA GLN A 481 11.43 11.61 -17.05
C GLN A 481 10.92 12.84 -17.82
N ALA A 482 11.53 13.15 -18.97
CA ALA A 482 11.15 14.29 -19.80
C ALA A 482 9.71 14.14 -20.34
N TRP A 483 9.33 12.95 -20.73
CA TRP A 483 7.96 12.64 -21.13
C TRP A 483 6.97 12.95 -20.02
N LEU A 484 7.21 12.42 -18.80
CA LEU A 484 6.35 12.66 -17.64
C LEU A 484 6.21 14.16 -17.33
N TYR A 485 7.31 14.88 -17.25
CA TYR A 485 7.29 16.31 -16.92
C TYR A 485 6.66 17.14 -18.04
N SER A 486 6.79 16.73 -19.31
CA SER A 486 6.10 17.36 -20.43
C SER A 486 4.59 17.19 -20.33
N ARG A 487 4.09 15.99 -19.97
CA ARG A 487 2.66 15.73 -19.76
C ARG A 487 2.10 16.59 -18.62
N VAL A 488 2.85 16.76 -17.52
CA VAL A 488 2.46 17.66 -16.43
C VAL A 488 2.30 19.09 -16.93
N LEU A 489 3.24 19.59 -17.76
CA LEU A 489 3.17 20.94 -18.33
C LEU A 489 2.03 21.06 -19.36
N ASP A 490 1.74 20.01 -20.12
CA ASP A 490 0.64 19.99 -21.11
C ASP A 490 -0.72 20.10 -20.40
N ILE A 491 -0.95 19.31 -19.32
CA ILE A 491 -2.20 19.34 -18.55
C ILE A 491 -2.34 20.66 -17.78
N ALA A 492 -1.24 21.25 -17.33
CA ALA A 492 -1.27 22.54 -16.65
C ALA A 492 -1.72 23.70 -17.57
N ASP A 493 -1.65 23.53 -18.89
CA ASP A 493 -2.12 24.47 -19.91
C ASP A 493 -1.69 25.93 -19.65
N GLY A 494 -0.38 26.14 -19.50
CA GLY A 494 0.23 27.46 -19.24
C GLY A 494 0.13 27.97 -17.80
N ARG A 495 -0.59 27.30 -16.91
CA ARG A 495 -0.57 27.60 -15.47
C ARG A 495 0.80 27.28 -14.88
N PRO A 496 1.26 28.03 -13.86
CA PRO A 496 2.56 27.80 -13.26
C PRO A 496 2.69 26.39 -12.64
N VAL A 497 3.81 25.74 -12.90
CA VAL A 497 4.19 24.46 -12.28
C VAL A 497 5.57 24.59 -11.65
N THR A 498 5.69 24.25 -10.38
CA THR A 498 6.97 24.21 -9.66
C THR A 498 7.39 22.77 -9.43
N PHE A 499 8.43 22.32 -10.14
CA PHE A 499 9.01 20.98 -9.98
C PHE A 499 10.03 21.00 -8.85
N ARG A 500 9.81 20.17 -7.82
CA ARG A 500 10.81 19.90 -6.80
C ARG A 500 11.78 18.83 -7.31
N THR A 501 13.08 19.06 -7.25
CA THR A 501 14.07 18.01 -7.55
C THR A 501 13.96 16.88 -6.51
N LEU A 502 14.47 15.71 -6.86
CA LEU A 502 14.33 14.48 -6.08
C LEU A 502 14.60 14.70 -4.59
N ASP A 503 13.60 14.35 -3.78
CA ASP A 503 13.68 14.29 -2.33
C ASP A 503 13.60 12.82 -1.89
N VAL A 504 14.70 12.09 -2.14
CA VAL A 504 14.86 10.66 -1.80
C VAL A 504 15.94 10.49 -0.75
N GLY A 505 15.97 9.35 -0.08
CA GLY A 505 16.76 9.09 1.12
C GLY A 505 15.91 9.23 2.38
N GLY A 506 16.44 8.84 3.51
CA GLY A 506 15.68 8.82 4.73
C GLY A 506 14.61 7.73 4.74
N ASP A 507 13.36 8.15 4.89
CA ASP A 507 12.16 7.31 4.84
C ASP A 507 11.71 6.95 3.41
N LYS A 508 12.27 7.64 2.40
CA LYS A 508 11.95 7.46 0.97
C LYS A 508 13.07 6.70 0.27
N VAL A 509 13.13 5.39 0.48
CA VAL A 509 14.16 4.53 -0.11
C VAL A 509 13.78 4.18 -1.55
N LEU A 510 14.75 4.33 -2.47
CA LEU A 510 14.58 3.85 -3.84
C LEU A 510 14.92 2.36 -3.93
N PRO A 511 14.08 1.53 -4.57
CA PRO A 511 14.27 0.08 -4.62
C PRO A 511 15.64 -0.35 -5.17
N TYR A 512 16.18 0.41 -6.08
CA TYR A 512 17.43 0.13 -6.82
C TYR A 512 18.69 0.83 -6.26
N VAL A 513 18.57 1.59 -5.18
CA VAL A 513 19.74 2.32 -4.59
C VAL A 513 20.25 1.65 -3.30
N GLY A 514 19.46 0.75 -2.73
CA GLY A 514 19.77 0.06 -1.47
C GLY A 514 19.50 0.93 -0.23
N ALA A 515 19.33 0.29 0.91
CA ALA A 515 19.18 0.99 2.18
C ALA A 515 20.52 1.57 2.64
N PHE A 516 20.54 2.85 2.98
CA PHE A 516 21.76 3.55 3.38
C PHE A 516 22.15 3.36 4.86
N GLY A 517 21.31 2.69 5.67
CA GLY A 517 21.63 2.34 7.06
C GLY A 517 21.83 3.53 8.00
N ASP A 518 21.21 4.66 7.71
CA ASP A 518 21.28 5.85 8.58
C ASP A 518 20.47 5.65 9.86
N ASP A 519 21.07 5.92 11.02
CA ASP A 519 20.38 5.86 12.33
C ASP A 519 19.24 6.90 12.44
N ASN A 520 19.37 8.04 11.76
CA ASN A 520 18.38 9.11 11.70
C ASN A 520 18.07 9.50 10.24
N PRO A 521 17.28 8.69 9.53
CA PRO A 521 17.09 8.83 8.09
C PRO A 521 16.58 10.21 7.64
N ALA A 522 15.67 10.85 8.40
CA ALA A 522 15.12 12.15 8.06
C ALA A 522 16.18 13.28 8.07
N MET A 523 17.20 13.17 8.91
CA MET A 523 18.30 14.15 9.05
C MET A 523 19.58 13.71 8.31
N GLY A 524 19.58 12.52 7.73
CA GLY A 524 20.73 11.87 7.12
C GLY A 524 21.04 12.33 5.70
N TRP A 525 21.55 11.42 4.92
CA TRP A 525 21.94 11.62 3.52
C TRP A 525 20.71 11.50 2.61
N ARG A 526 20.07 12.65 2.30
CA ARG A 526 18.86 12.75 1.49
C ARG A 526 18.84 13.97 0.58
N ALA A 527 17.96 13.96 -0.39
CA ALA A 527 17.60 15.08 -1.26
C ALA A 527 18.81 15.73 -1.95
N ILE A 528 19.00 17.04 -1.76
CA ILE A 528 20.10 17.78 -2.40
C ILE A 528 21.47 17.27 -2.01
N ARG A 529 21.65 16.72 -0.82
CA ARG A 529 22.92 16.15 -0.36
C ARG A 529 23.34 14.98 -1.27
N ILE A 530 22.40 14.06 -1.57
CA ILE A 530 22.62 13.01 -2.56
C ILE A 530 22.91 13.60 -3.94
N GLY A 531 22.14 14.60 -4.33
CA GLY A 531 22.27 15.24 -5.66
C GLY A 531 23.62 15.92 -5.87
N LEU A 532 24.25 16.46 -4.83
CA LEU A 532 25.56 17.09 -4.90
C LEU A 532 26.71 16.07 -4.82
N ASP A 533 26.57 15.04 -3.98
CA ASP A 533 27.57 13.97 -3.85
C ASP A 533 27.53 13.01 -5.05
N ARG A 534 26.36 12.82 -5.67
CA ARG A 534 26.13 12.02 -6.89
C ARG A 534 25.57 12.89 -8.02
N PRO A 535 26.34 13.83 -8.56
CA PRO A 535 25.84 14.84 -9.49
C PRO A 535 25.25 14.25 -10.77
N ALA A 536 25.56 13.01 -11.13
CA ALA A 536 24.98 12.36 -12.29
C ALA A 536 23.47 12.18 -12.18
N MET A 537 22.93 11.89 -10.98
CA MET A 537 21.49 11.76 -10.75
C MET A 537 20.77 13.10 -10.95
N LEU A 538 21.22 14.14 -10.23
CA LEU A 538 20.64 15.48 -10.33
C LEU A 538 20.74 16.03 -11.76
N ARG A 539 21.87 15.86 -12.43
CA ARG A 539 22.06 16.29 -13.82
C ARG A 539 21.13 15.61 -14.80
N ARG A 540 20.83 14.29 -14.63
CA ARG A 540 19.85 13.59 -15.46
C ARG A 540 18.47 14.19 -15.28
N GLN A 541 18.03 14.44 -14.05
CA GLN A 541 16.75 15.07 -13.77
C GLN A 541 16.66 16.49 -14.31
N LEU A 542 17.67 17.34 -14.07
CA LEU A 542 17.69 18.71 -14.59
C LEU A 542 17.63 18.75 -16.11
N ARG A 543 18.33 17.81 -16.80
CA ARG A 543 18.25 17.67 -18.25
C ARG A 543 16.85 17.30 -18.70
N ALA A 544 16.20 16.34 -18.01
CA ALA A 544 14.83 15.93 -18.32
C ALA A 544 13.83 17.09 -18.16
N LEU A 545 13.97 17.89 -17.09
CA LEU A 545 13.14 19.08 -16.87
C LEU A 545 13.34 20.15 -17.96
N ILE A 546 14.58 20.41 -18.40
CA ILE A 546 14.88 21.34 -19.48
C ILE A 546 14.30 20.82 -20.81
N GLN A 547 14.44 19.53 -21.10
CA GLN A 547 13.90 18.89 -22.28
C GLN A 547 12.36 18.92 -22.28
N ALA A 548 11.73 18.66 -21.14
CA ALA A 548 10.28 18.72 -20.97
C ALA A 548 9.73 20.13 -21.18
N ALA A 549 10.44 21.15 -20.70
CA ALA A 549 10.03 22.53 -20.88
C ALA A 549 9.93 22.91 -22.37
N ASN A 550 10.88 22.50 -23.20
CA ASN A 550 10.84 22.66 -24.66
C ASN A 550 10.33 24.04 -25.12
N GLY A 551 10.93 25.11 -24.61
CA GLY A 551 10.53 26.49 -24.89
C GLY A 551 9.47 27.08 -23.95
N ARG A 552 8.80 26.27 -23.10
CA ARG A 552 7.84 26.73 -22.10
C ARG A 552 8.55 27.28 -20.84
N PRO A 553 7.86 28.04 -19.97
CA PRO A 553 8.39 28.42 -18.67
C PRO A 553 8.70 27.21 -17.81
N LEU A 554 9.78 27.26 -17.02
CA LEU A 554 10.22 26.21 -16.12
C LEU A 554 10.53 26.79 -14.73
N SER A 555 9.91 26.24 -13.68
CA SER A 555 10.27 26.55 -12.29
C SER A 555 10.83 25.31 -11.61
N VAL A 556 12.05 25.41 -11.08
CA VAL A 556 12.78 24.33 -10.40
C VAL A 556 13.03 24.72 -8.95
N MET A 557 12.71 23.84 -8.03
CA MET A 557 12.86 24.01 -6.60
C MET A 557 13.80 22.94 -6.01
N PHE A 558 14.82 23.38 -5.26
CA PHE A 558 15.76 22.49 -4.58
C PHE A 558 15.34 22.26 -3.12
N PRO A 559 15.10 21.00 -2.71
CA PRO A 559 14.72 20.64 -1.33
C PRO A 559 15.94 20.57 -0.41
N MET A 560 15.71 20.59 0.91
CA MET A 560 16.71 20.35 1.96
C MET A 560 17.96 21.24 1.93
N ILE A 561 17.84 22.46 1.39
CA ILE A 561 18.94 23.43 1.42
C ILE A 561 19.16 23.90 2.86
N ALA A 562 20.34 23.63 3.39
CA ALA A 562 20.78 24.05 4.72
C ALA A 562 21.79 25.20 4.65
N GLU A 563 22.56 25.28 3.55
CA GLU A 563 23.53 26.32 3.29
C GLU A 563 23.43 26.88 1.87
N VAL A 564 23.75 28.18 1.71
CA VAL A 564 23.75 28.81 0.38
C VAL A 564 24.70 28.17 -0.60
N SER A 565 25.82 27.62 -0.11
CA SER A 565 26.78 26.85 -0.90
C SER A 565 26.18 25.64 -1.64
N GLU A 566 25.21 24.96 -1.02
CA GLU A 566 24.49 23.83 -1.61
C GLU A 566 23.62 24.29 -2.80
N LEU A 567 22.88 25.40 -2.63
CA LEU A 567 22.13 26.00 -3.73
C LEU A 567 23.05 26.39 -4.89
N LEU A 568 24.16 27.06 -4.60
CA LEU A 568 25.11 27.46 -5.64
C LEU A 568 25.74 26.25 -6.34
N GLY A 569 25.95 25.13 -5.60
CA GLY A 569 26.34 23.85 -6.17
C GLY A 569 25.32 23.31 -7.16
N ALA A 570 24.05 23.24 -6.74
CA ALA A 570 22.95 22.78 -7.58
C ALA A 570 22.74 23.68 -8.82
N ARG A 571 22.84 24.98 -8.64
CA ARG A 571 22.71 25.97 -9.73
C ARG A 571 23.80 25.79 -10.78
N ARG A 572 25.06 25.55 -10.37
CA ARG A 572 26.13 25.23 -11.33
C ARG A 572 25.82 23.98 -12.17
N LEU A 573 25.21 22.95 -11.58
CA LEU A 573 24.80 21.76 -12.34
C LEU A 573 23.66 22.06 -13.32
N LEU A 574 22.72 22.91 -12.94
CA LEU A 574 21.66 23.39 -13.82
C LEU A 574 22.23 24.19 -15.01
N ASP A 575 23.13 25.12 -14.74
CA ASP A 575 23.80 25.92 -15.77
C ASP A 575 24.59 25.08 -16.77
N LEU A 576 25.23 23.99 -16.30
CA LEU A 576 25.92 23.02 -17.16
C LEU A 576 24.94 22.32 -18.12
N GLU A 577 23.76 21.93 -17.67
CA GLU A 577 22.77 21.28 -18.52
C GLU A 577 22.08 22.26 -19.48
N LEU A 578 21.85 23.52 -19.07
CA LEU A 578 21.38 24.58 -19.96
C LEU A 578 22.38 24.87 -21.08
N GLU A 579 23.66 24.98 -20.75
CA GLU A 579 24.71 25.19 -21.75
C GLU A 579 24.86 23.99 -22.71
N ARG A 580 24.71 22.76 -22.18
CA ARG A 580 24.67 21.54 -23.00
C ARG A 580 23.50 21.57 -23.99
N THR A 581 22.30 21.95 -23.53
CA THR A 581 21.08 22.07 -24.35
C THR A 581 21.29 23.11 -25.45
N ARG A 582 21.87 24.28 -25.10
CA ARG A 582 22.20 25.34 -26.06
C ARG A 582 23.18 24.86 -27.15
N ARG A 583 24.26 24.15 -26.76
CA ARG A 583 25.24 23.61 -27.73
C ARG A 583 24.65 22.58 -28.67
N ARG A 584 23.58 21.90 -28.27
CA ARG A 584 22.86 20.94 -29.10
C ARG A 584 21.80 21.58 -30.00
N GLY A 585 21.62 22.88 -29.93
CA GLY A 585 20.60 23.59 -30.68
C GLY A 585 19.17 23.23 -30.27
N GLN A 586 19.00 22.69 -29.05
CA GLN A 586 17.67 22.35 -28.51
C GLN A 586 17.04 23.57 -27.85
N PRO A 587 15.69 23.67 -27.81
CA PRO A 587 15.00 24.78 -27.17
C PRO A 587 15.34 24.90 -25.68
N LEU A 588 15.63 26.12 -25.24
CA LEU A 588 15.76 26.45 -23.82
C LEU A 588 14.40 26.86 -23.24
N PRO A 589 14.18 26.77 -21.93
CA PRO A 589 13.00 27.35 -21.30
C PRO A 589 12.89 28.85 -21.61
N GLU A 590 11.67 29.30 -22.01
CA GLU A 590 11.38 30.73 -22.26
C GLU A 590 11.70 31.59 -21.04
N ARG A 591 11.31 31.11 -19.86
CA ARG A 591 11.61 31.71 -18.58
C ARG A 591 12.00 30.59 -17.59
N LEU A 592 13.18 30.73 -17.00
CA LEU A 592 13.64 29.84 -15.94
C LEU A 592 13.51 30.55 -14.60
N ARG A 593 12.86 29.89 -13.63
CA ARG A 593 12.79 30.33 -12.24
C ARG A 593 13.43 29.27 -11.36
N VAL A 594 14.30 29.68 -10.48
CA VAL A 594 15.02 28.80 -9.54
C VAL A 594 14.66 29.22 -8.12
N GLY A 595 14.23 28.25 -7.33
CA GLY A 595 13.86 28.48 -5.93
C GLY A 595 14.37 27.39 -5.00
N VAL A 596 14.12 27.59 -3.72
CA VAL A 596 14.47 26.65 -2.65
C VAL A 596 13.25 26.29 -1.84
N MET A 597 13.25 25.06 -1.32
CA MET A 597 12.33 24.69 -0.24
C MET A 597 12.97 25.12 1.09
N PHE A 598 12.29 26.03 1.77
CA PHE A 598 12.68 26.47 3.11
C PHE A 598 12.11 25.51 4.13
N GLU A 599 12.90 24.56 4.56
CA GLU A 599 12.49 23.49 5.48
C GLU A 599 13.57 23.15 6.52
N VAL A 600 14.80 23.64 6.34
CA VAL A 600 15.89 23.52 7.31
C VAL A 600 16.04 24.85 8.05
N PRO A 601 15.85 24.89 9.39
CA PRO A 601 15.85 26.15 10.15
C PRO A 601 17.15 26.99 10.04
N ALA A 602 18.30 26.34 9.81
CA ALA A 602 19.59 27.00 9.63
C ALA A 602 19.60 28.02 8.48
N LEU A 603 18.76 27.80 7.46
CA LEU A 603 18.68 28.70 6.29
C LEU A 603 18.09 30.07 6.65
N ALA A 604 17.31 30.17 7.76
CA ALA A 604 16.76 31.44 8.22
C ALA A 604 17.85 32.53 8.48
N TRP A 605 18.99 32.08 8.98
CA TRP A 605 20.11 32.95 9.28
C TRP A 605 20.96 33.34 8.08
N GLN A 606 20.69 32.79 6.93
CA GLN A 606 21.41 33.01 5.67
C GLN A 606 20.54 33.66 4.58
N LEU A 607 19.31 34.09 4.90
CA LEU A 607 18.37 34.65 3.93
C LEU A 607 18.96 35.82 3.15
N ASP A 608 19.67 36.76 3.81
CA ASP A 608 20.27 37.93 3.14
C ASP A 608 21.29 37.50 2.05
N SER A 609 21.97 36.36 2.25
CA SER A 609 22.91 35.79 1.27
C SER A 609 22.22 34.89 0.24
N LEU A 610 21.08 34.32 0.57
CA LEU A 610 20.30 33.41 -0.28
C LEU A 610 19.49 34.14 -1.33
N LEU A 611 18.76 35.21 -0.90
CA LEU A 611 17.73 35.89 -1.69
C LEU A 611 18.24 36.42 -3.04
N PRO A 612 19.49 36.91 -3.19
CA PRO A 612 20.01 37.31 -4.49
C PRO A 612 20.15 36.17 -5.51
N HIS A 613 20.06 34.93 -5.07
CA HIS A 613 20.27 33.73 -5.89
C HIS A 613 19.00 32.95 -6.20
N VAL A 614 17.82 33.42 -5.77
CA VAL A 614 16.56 32.72 -5.96
C VAL A 614 15.47 33.63 -6.50
N ASP A 615 14.57 33.07 -7.30
CA ASP A 615 13.37 33.76 -7.80
C ASP A 615 12.17 33.57 -6.89
N PHE A 616 12.17 32.49 -6.09
CA PHE A 616 11.12 32.18 -5.12
C PHE A 616 11.62 31.31 -3.97
N VAL A 617 10.89 31.38 -2.86
CA VAL A 617 11.06 30.52 -1.68
C VAL A 617 9.73 29.82 -1.41
N SER A 618 9.73 28.51 -1.26
CA SER A 618 8.55 27.74 -0.86
C SER A 618 8.80 27.07 0.49
N VAL A 619 7.93 27.33 1.47
CA VAL A 619 8.12 26.80 2.83
C VAL A 619 7.55 25.40 2.94
N GLY A 620 8.39 24.41 3.24
CA GLY A 620 8.03 23.04 3.55
C GLY A 620 7.75 22.87 5.05
N THR A 621 6.54 23.23 5.51
CA THR A 621 6.23 23.30 6.95
C THR A 621 6.32 21.98 7.68
N ASN A 622 6.17 20.84 7.01
CA ASN A 622 6.23 19.53 7.64
C ASN A 622 7.64 19.23 8.17
N ASP A 623 8.65 19.31 7.28
CA ASP A 623 10.04 19.10 7.66
C ASP A 623 10.58 20.25 8.51
N LEU A 624 10.13 21.50 8.23
CA LEU A 624 10.49 22.65 9.06
C LEU A 624 10.04 22.48 10.52
N LEU A 625 8.82 22.01 10.77
CA LEU A 625 8.31 21.73 12.11
C LEU A 625 9.15 20.63 12.79
N GLN A 626 9.41 19.53 12.06
CA GLN A 626 10.21 18.42 12.55
C GLN A 626 11.61 18.88 13.00
N PHE A 627 12.30 19.63 12.18
CA PHE A 627 13.67 20.08 12.49
C PHE A 627 13.71 21.22 13.51
N LEU A 628 12.71 22.10 13.50
CA LEU A 628 12.63 23.20 14.48
C LEU A 628 12.45 22.69 15.91
N PHE A 629 11.64 21.64 16.10
CA PHE A 629 11.34 21.06 17.40
C PHE A 629 12.13 19.77 17.70
N ALA A 630 13.04 19.35 16.79
CA ALA A 630 13.77 18.09 16.90
C ALA A 630 12.83 16.90 17.21
N ALA A 631 11.68 16.85 16.56
CA ALA A 631 10.62 15.89 16.77
C ALA A 631 10.31 15.11 15.49
N ASP A 632 10.60 13.82 15.49
CA ASP A 632 10.28 12.95 14.38
C ASP A 632 8.76 12.78 14.25
N ARG A 633 8.21 13.21 13.09
CA ARG A 633 6.77 13.10 12.78
C ARG A 633 6.29 11.65 12.63
N GLY A 634 7.19 10.72 12.33
CA GLY A 634 6.91 9.28 12.25
C GLY A 634 6.78 8.63 13.63
N ASN A 635 7.21 9.30 14.70
CA ASN A 635 7.12 8.77 16.06
C ASN A 635 5.74 9.04 16.67
N SER A 636 4.93 7.98 16.80
CA SER A 636 3.55 8.07 17.33
C SER A 636 3.48 8.67 18.74
N ARG A 637 4.53 8.55 19.58
CA ARG A 637 4.59 9.14 20.93
C ARG A 637 4.79 10.66 20.91
N LEU A 638 5.26 11.21 19.80
CA LEU A 638 5.46 12.65 19.61
C LEU A 638 4.35 13.27 18.77
N ALA A 639 3.50 12.46 18.14
CA ALA A 639 2.37 12.92 17.34
C ALA A 639 1.46 13.83 18.18
N GLY A 640 1.17 15.02 17.68
CA GLY A 640 0.33 16.01 18.35
C GLY A 640 0.99 16.77 19.51
N ARG A 641 2.25 16.47 19.88
CA ARG A 641 2.95 17.18 20.98
C ARG A 641 3.28 18.65 20.61
N TYR A 642 3.58 18.90 19.35
CA TYR A 642 3.92 20.21 18.85
C TYR A 642 2.88 20.67 17.85
N ASP A 643 2.19 21.76 18.19
CA ASP A 643 1.18 22.35 17.31
C ASP A 643 1.83 23.13 16.18
N SER A 644 1.31 22.97 14.95
CA SER A 644 1.68 23.76 13.77
C SER A 644 1.42 25.27 13.94
N LEU A 645 0.51 25.64 14.83
CA LEU A 645 0.25 27.03 15.24
C LEU A 645 1.12 27.49 16.43
N SER A 646 2.20 26.77 16.73
CA SER A 646 3.13 27.19 17.77
C SER A 646 3.65 28.60 17.50
N PRO A 647 3.67 29.50 18.51
CA PRO A 647 4.25 30.84 18.38
C PRO A 647 5.70 30.83 17.88
N ALA A 648 6.49 29.80 18.21
CA ALA A 648 7.87 29.66 17.75
C ALA A 648 7.95 29.49 16.23
N LEU A 649 7.11 28.61 15.65
CA LEU A 649 7.06 28.41 14.21
C LEU A 649 6.54 29.66 13.50
N LEU A 650 5.42 30.22 13.98
CA LEU A 650 4.83 31.40 13.33
C LEU A 650 5.74 32.64 13.39
N ARG A 651 6.51 32.83 14.46
CA ARG A 651 7.54 33.92 14.53
C ARG A 651 8.66 33.67 13.54
N LEU A 652 9.12 32.42 13.38
CA LEU A 652 10.11 32.10 12.35
C LEU A 652 9.56 32.39 10.96
N LEU A 653 8.33 31.96 10.66
CA LEU A 653 7.68 32.23 9.37
C LEU A 653 7.48 33.73 9.13
N HIS A 654 7.06 34.49 10.13
CA HIS A 654 6.92 35.90 10.05
C HIS A 654 8.28 36.60 9.77
N PHE A 655 9.35 36.19 10.44
CA PHE A 655 10.71 36.64 10.15
C PHE A 655 11.11 36.36 8.69
N VAL A 656 10.79 35.17 8.16
CA VAL A 656 11.04 34.83 6.75
C VAL A 656 10.25 35.76 5.82
N VAL A 657 8.96 36.01 6.10
CA VAL A 657 8.14 36.94 5.32
C VAL A 657 8.76 38.35 5.30
N GLU A 658 9.20 38.87 6.46
CA GLU A 658 9.82 40.19 6.58
C GLU A 658 11.13 40.31 5.79
N LYS A 659 11.87 39.20 5.62
CA LYS A 659 13.10 39.18 4.84
C LYS A 659 12.86 39.02 3.33
N VAL A 660 11.97 38.12 2.95
CA VAL A 660 11.75 37.74 1.56
C VAL A 660 10.98 38.80 0.78
N ARG A 661 9.95 39.40 1.40
CA ARG A 661 9.08 40.37 0.75
C ARG A 661 9.80 41.64 0.25
N PRO A 662 10.67 42.32 1.04
CA PRO A 662 11.40 43.47 0.56
C PRO A 662 12.42 43.15 -0.54
N ALA A 663 12.90 41.91 -0.60
CA ALA A 663 13.83 41.45 -1.64
C ALA A 663 13.16 41.25 -3.00
N GLY A 664 11.82 41.35 -3.08
CA GLY A 664 11.06 41.10 -4.31
C GLY A 664 11.04 39.62 -4.75
N VAL A 665 11.33 38.70 -3.84
CA VAL A 665 11.31 37.27 -4.07
C VAL A 665 9.92 36.73 -3.71
N ASP A 666 9.36 35.83 -4.54
CA ASP A 666 8.07 35.25 -4.27
C ASP A 666 8.13 34.25 -3.10
N LEU A 667 7.13 34.29 -2.22
CA LEU A 667 7.03 33.40 -1.07
C LEU A 667 5.74 32.57 -1.13
N ALA A 668 5.89 31.25 -1.09
CA ALA A 668 4.79 30.30 -1.01
C ALA A 668 4.93 29.38 0.22
N VAL A 669 3.83 28.77 0.66
CA VAL A 669 3.83 27.68 1.66
C VAL A 669 3.20 26.47 1.02
N CYS A 670 3.89 25.31 1.04
CA CYS A 670 3.45 24.08 0.40
C CYS A 670 3.30 22.87 1.36
N GLY A 671 3.55 23.07 2.65
CA GLY A 671 3.31 22.04 3.66
C GLY A 671 1.82 21.92 4.02
N GLU A 672 1.47 20.92 4.83
CA GLU A 672 0.08 20.63 5.21
C GLU A 672 -0.64 21.80 5.90
N MET A 673 0.07 22.69 6.58
CA MET A 673 -0.50 23.90 7.16
C MET A 673 -1.29 24.74 6.14
N ALA A 674 -0.84 24.81 4.91
CA ALA A 674 -1.48 25.59 3.87
C ALA A 674 -2.92 25.11 3.56
N GLY A 675 -3.19 23.82 3.73
CA GLY A 675 -4.49 23.19 3.45
C GLY A 675 -5.46 23.16 4.63
N ARG A 676 -5.08 23.65 5.80
CA ARG A 676 -5.94 23.69 6.99
C ARG A 676 -6.44 25.13 7.22
N PRO A 677 -7.77 25.40 7.22
CA PRO A 677 -8.29 26.74 7.25
C PRO A 677 -7.77 27.62 8.39
N VAL A 678 -7.65 27.10 9.62
CA VAL A 678 -7.14 27.84 10.78
C VAL A 678 -5.66 28.20 10.61
N GLU A 679 -4.86 27.26 10.15
CA GLU A 679 -3.44 27.46 9.87
C GLU A 679 -3.24 28.40 8.69
N ALA A 680 -4.04 28.25 7.63
CA ALA A 680 -4.01 29.13 6.47
C ALA A 680 -4.35 30.59 6.86
N LEU A 681 -5.34 30.80 7.74
CA LEU A 681 -5.65 32.09 8.30
C LEU A 681 -4.43 32.72 8.98
N ALA A 682 -3.73 31.96 9.84
CA ALA A 682 -2.53 32.44 10.51
C ALA A 682 -1.40 32.77 9.52
N LEU A 683 -1.19 31.94 8.48
CA LEU A 683 -0.21 32.16 7.43
C LEU A 683 -0.50 33.45 6.64
N LEU A 684 -1.76 33.70 6.27
CA LEU A 684 -2.17 34.91 5.59
C LEU A 684 -1.97 36.14 6.46
N ALA A 685 -2.33 36.05 7.73
CA ALA A 685 -2.20 37.15 8.71
C ALA A 685 -0.73 37.56 8.94
N ILE A 686 0.21 36.60 8.92
CA ILE A 686 1.66 36.97 9.00
C ILE A 686 2.26 37.43 7.67
N GLY A 687 1.48 37.45 6.58
CA GLY A 687 1.91 38.09 5.32
C GLY A 687 2.14 37.13 4.14
N VAL A 688 1.91 35.80 4.27
CA VAL A 688 1.93 34.86 3.13
C VAL A 688 0.81 35.20 2.16
N ARG A 689 1.03 35.03 0.84
CA ARG A 689 0.03 35.32 -0.21
C ARG A 689 -0.13 34.17 -1.22
N THR A 690 0.69 33.15 -1.15
CA THR A 690 0.60 31.97 -2.01
C THR A 690 0.59 30.71 -1.13
N LEU A 691 -0.47 29.91 -1.24
CA LEU A 691 -0.67 28.68 -0.50
C LEU A 691 -0.80 27.52 -1.49
N SER A 692 -0.06 26.45 -1.28
CA SER A 692 -0.12 25.23 -2.09
C SER A 692 -0.50 24.04 -1.21
N MET A 693 -1.52 23.30 -1.61
CA MET A 693 -2.17 22.28 -0.77
C MET A 693 -2.71 21.12 -1.58
N SER A 694 -3.19 20.07 -0.91
CA SER A 694 -3.90 18.98 -1.57
C SER A 694 -5.17 19.48 -2.25
N PRO A 695 -5.64 18.83 -3.34
CA PRO A 695 -6.84 19.25 -4.07
C PRO A 695 -8.07 19.46 -3.18
N GLY A 696 -8.34 18.51 -2.27
CA GLY A 696 -9.51 18.56 -1.38
C GLY A 696 -9.49 19.72 -0.37
N ALA A 697 -8.34 20.35 -0.14
CA ALA A 697 -8.20 21.48 0.79
C ALA A 697 -8.47 22.86 0.15
N ILE A 698 -8.48 22.94 -1.18
CA ILE A 698 -8.65 24.22 -1.89
C ILE A 698 -10.01 24.84 -1.62
N GLY A 699 -11.08 24.07 -1.69
CA GLY A 699 -12.44 24.54 -1.43
C GLY A 699 -12.62 25.13 -0.03
N PRO A 700 -12.30 24.41 1.06
CA PRO A 700 -12.36 24.94 2.42
C PRO A 700 -11.53 26.19 2.64
N VAL A 701 -10.29 26.20 2.17
CA VAL A 701 -9.39 27.36 2.33
C VAL A 701 -9.89 28.55 1.52
N LYS A 702 -10.45 28.34 0.32
CA LYS A 702 -11.06 29.38 -0.50
C LYS A 702 -12.29 29.99 0.17
N ALA A 703 -13.14 29.17 0.81
CA ALA A 703 -14.27 29.63 1.59
C ALA A 703 -13.83 30.53 2.77
N MET A 704 -12.82 30.08 3.51
CA MET A 704 -12.19 30.83 4.60
C MET A 704 -11.65 32.17 4.09
N ILE A 705 -10.87 32.21 3.01
CA ILE A 705 -10.31 33.42 2.44
C ILE A 705 -11.40 34.42 2.08
N ARG A 706 -12.47 33.99 1.43
CA ARG A 706 -13.56 34.85 0.98
C ARG A 706 -14.39 35.43 2.12
N SER A 707 -14.37 34.82 3.28
CA SER A 707 -15.02 35.30 4.50
C SER A 707 -14.08 36.13 5.42
N LEU A 708 -12.77 36.17 5.12
CA LEU A 708 -11.75 36.79 5.95
C LEU A 708 -11.58 38.28 5.63
N ASP A 709 -11.54 39.15 6.66
CA ASP A 709 -10.89 40.47 6.59
C ASP A 709 -9.42 40.33 7.01
N LEU A 710 -8.52 40.53 6.07
CA LEU A 710 -7.09 40.25 6.28
C LEU A 710 -6.43 41.31 7.17
N ASN A 711 -6.88 42.58 7.13
CA ASN A 711 -6.34 43.65 7.98
C ASN A 711 -6.68 43.37 9.45
N GLU A 712 -7.92 42.96 9.74
CA GLU A 712 -8.35 42.60 11.10
C GLU A 712 -7.57 41.37 11.61
N ALA A 713 -7.43 40.34 10.77
CA ALA A 713 -6.69 39.13 11.12
C ALA A 713 -5.20 39.41 11.37
N THR A 714 -4.57 40.25 10.56
CA THR A 714 -3.17 40.66 10.74
C THR A 714 -2.95 41.34 12.10
N GLY A 715 -3.82 42.31 12.43
CA GLY A 715 -3.77 43.01 13.71
C GLY A 715 -3.93 42.07 14.89
N PHE A 716 -4.88 41.14 14.80
CA PHE A 716 -5.16 40.14 15.83
C PHE A 716 -3.98 39.18 16.03
N VAL A 717 -3.48 38.55 14.96
CA VAL A 717 -2.38 37.57 15.03
C VAL A 717 -1.11 38.20 15.52
N THR A 718 -0.79 39.42 15.06
CA THR A 718 0.38 40.17 15.54
C THR A 718 0.32 40.42 17.06
N SER A 719 -0.85 40.82 17.55
CA SER A 719 -1.08 41.01 19.00
C SER A 719 -0.98 39.69 19.78
N ALA A 720 -1.56 38.62 19.23
CA ALA A 720 -1.53 37.28 19.85
C ALA A 720 -0.10 36.70 19.92
N LEU A 721 0.71 36.89 18.88
CA LEU A 721 2.11 36.48 18.86
C LEU A 721 3.01 37.22 19.84
N ALA A 722 2.60 38.40 20.27
CA ALA A 722 3.30 39.16 21.30
C ALA A 722 3.07 38.57 22.73
N GLN A 723 2.06 37.71 22.89
CA GLN A 723 1.69 37.10 24.18
C GLN A 723 2.14 35.63 24.19
N PRO A 724 3.14 35.21 24.98
CA PRO A 724 3.76 33.89 24.85
C PRO A 724 2.91 32.70 25.39
N ASP A 725 1.90 32.94 26.22
CA ASP A 725 1.28 31.90 27.06
C ASP A 725 -0.13 31.45 26.62
N ARG A 726 -0.62 31.90 25.46
CA ARG A 726 -1.96 31.49 24.98
C ARG A 726 -1.88 30.43 23.89
N PRO A 727 -2.73 29.36 23.96
CA PRO A 727 -2.86 28.40 22.89
C PRO A 727 -3.47 29.09 21.66
N LEU A 728 -2.65 29.32 20.65
CA LEU A 728 -3.02 30.16 19.49
C LEU A 728 -4.15 29.53 18.66
N ARG A 729 -4.22 28.21 18.58
CA ARG A 729 -5.25 27.48 17.85
C ARG A 729 -6.66 27.80 18.35
N GLU A 730 -6.86 27.72 19.65
CA GLU A 730 -8.16 28.02 20.27
C GLU A 730 -8.51 29.51 20.12
N THR A 731 -7.51 30.36 20.34
CA THR A 731 -7.65 31.81 20.18
C THR A 731 -8.05 32.19 18.76
N LEU A 732 -7.49 31.55 17.73
CA LEU A 732 -7.85 31.80 16.32
C LEU A 732 -9.24 31.25 15.97
N ARG A 733 -9.64 30.11 16.53
CA ARG A 733 -10.99 29.58 16.34
C ARG A 733 -12.05 30.51 16.91
N LEU A 734 -11.82 31.04 18.11
CA LEU A 734 -12.72 32.04 18.70
C LEU A 734 -12.78 33.30 17.86
N PHE A 735 -11.64 33.82 17.42
CA PHE A 735 -11.61 34.97 16.52
C PHE A 735 -12.41 34.71 15.22
N ALA A 736 -12.25 33.53 14.63
CA ALA A 736 -12.99 33.17 13.41
C ALA A 736 -14.51 33.10 13.67
N ALA A 737 -14.91 32.52 14.81
CA ALA A 737 -16.32 32.46 15.19
C ALA A 737 -16.92 33.87 15.39
N ASP A 738 -16.20 34.76 16.10
CA ASP A 738 -16.65 36.13 16.39
C ASP A 738 -16.78 36.99 15.12
N HIS A 739 -16.00 36.68 14.07
CA HIS A 739 -15.99 37.43 12.81
C HIS A 739 -16.71 36.70 11.67
N ALA A 740 -17.42 35.60 11.96
CA ALA A 740 -18.15 34.78 10.99
C ALA A 740 -17.23 34.28 9.83
N ILE A 741 -15.98 33.91 10.14
CA ILE A 741 -15.05 33.34 9.19
C ILE A 741 -15.33 31.84 9.07
N GLU A 742 -15.45 31.34 7.84
CA GLU A 742 -15.69 29.92 7.57
C GLU A 742 -14.38 29.10 7.77
N LEU A 743 -14.37 28.18 8.75
CA LEU A 743 -13.24 27.32 9.03
C LEU A 743 -13.53 25.88 8.64
#